data_5c33c1d22960e4661cd85fa839719158
#
_entry.id   5c33c1d22960e4661cd85fa839719158
#
_cell.length_a   1.000
_cell.length_b   1.000
_cell.length_c   1.000
_cell.angle_alpha   90.00
_cell.angle_beta   90.00
_cell.angle_gamma   90.00
#
_symmetry.space_group_name_H-M   'P 1'
#
loop_
_entity.id
_entity.type
_entity.pdbx_description
1 polymer ?
#
loop_
_entity_poly.entity_id
_entity_poly.type
_entity_poly.pdbx_seq_one_letter_code
_entity_poly.pdbx_strand_id
1 'polypeptide(L)'
;MSSSLRPAYVPPAAFLLIAGVLAAIAACATPRAATLSMPLRVDYELLDSLPAQPIDYESQVRPILESRCVVCHGCYDAPCQLKLSAYEGIARGGSKEVVYDGARISAADPTRLFIDALTTAEWRKKGFHAVLDEAAKDPYQRLDGSVLYRMLRLKQLHPQPLTGRLPPGIDVGLDRKASCPTLAEFDDYASEHPQQGMPFALPNLEPEQYQTLVHWLAQGAPRSAAEVLDASVAEQVATWEHFLNGQSLKERLVARYLYEHLFLGSLHFSGQSPRSFFQLVRSSTPPGQPIVPIATRRPYGDPGGPFFYRLRPQPGSVVAKNHVPYELSPARLEWLHELFFETDYAVAALPSYEPEVASNPFRAFAALPLRSRYGFLLEDARFFIEGFIKGPVCRGQVALNVIEDRFWILFFDPDSPLASNSSYIDQLAEYLAQPIEMEDNLRLVTSYGHYLKLENRYLEARRKAAHLALPLPLDRALGLLWNGGGTNPNAALTVYRHTDSASVDQGLIGEPPETAWFLDYPLLERIHYLLVAGFDVYGNVGHQLNTRLHMDVLRMEAEDHLLAYLPAKVRKTVHDGWYQGIRSGEAEDIVPWWMDVDLVTGYQTDQPQQELYTHLLARLGPLSKSPIPRPCSGRDCDSEARPAALLRADQAFQKLSHMRGKFVEFLPDVAFVRVVLGGAPEADLAYTLLSDKSYDNVSSMFSEQKPGDRRDASGDRQTVLPWLEGSYPEFFFVVPLSEVESFVARYDGIQNRDDYERFTARFGVRRTNPAFWQAADWFNAQALREQPVRAGILDLNRYQDR
;
A
#
# COMPACT_ATOMS: atom_id res chain seq x y z
N MET A 1 -29.37 69.05 0.35
CA MET A 1 -28.84 69.30 1.70
C MET A 1 -27.47 68.60 1.77
N SER A 2 -26.47 69.49 1.67
CA SER A 2 -25.05 69.10 1.65
C SER A 2 -24.54 68.97 3.10
N SER A 3 -23.95 67.82 3.44
CA SER A 3 -23.23 67.63 4.69
C SER A 3 -21.75 67.45 4.38
N SER A 4 -20.96 68.47 4.72
CA SER A 4 -19.52 68.54 4.62
C SER A 4 -18.84 67.58 5.61
N LEU A 5 -18.04 66.63 5.17
CA LEU A 5 -17.09 65.92 6.00
C LEU A 5 -15.87 66.79 6.31
N ARG A 6 -15.63 67.05 7.61
CA ARG A 6 -14.41 67.68 8.10
C ARG A 6 -13.29 66.65 8.15
N PRO A 7 -12.04 66.98 7.76
CA PRO A 7 -10.90 66.06 7.90
C PRO A 7 -10.54 65.91 9.38
N ALA A 8 -10.32 64.69 9.85
CA ALA A 8 -9.85 64.34 11.17
C ALA A 8 -8.40 64.81 11.38
N TYR A 9 -8.17 65.63 12.35
CA TYR A 9 -6.85 66.16 12.76
C TYR A 9 -6.10 65.03 13.51
N VAL A 10 -4.98 64.55 12.95
CA VAL A 10 -4.08 63.60 13.61
C VAL A 10 -2.99 64.40 14.33
N PRO A 11 -2.83 64.25 15.66
CA PRO A 11 -1.83 65.04 16.39
C PRO A 11 -0.41 64.53 16.01
N PRO A 12 0.56 65.46 15.96
CA PRO A 12 1.95 65.19 15.54
C PRO A 12 2.68 64.21 16.44
N ALA A 13 2.21 63.89 17.63
CA ALA A 13 2.74 62.85 18.51
C ALA A 13 2.54 61.42 17.95
N ALA A 14 1.52 61.19 17.11
CA ALA A 14 1.28 59.87 16.50
C ALA A 14 2.29 59.56 15.37
N PHE A 15 2.76 60.54 14.65
CA PHE A 15 3.79 60.43 13.62
C PHE A 15 5.17 60.07 14.20
N LEU A 16 5.51 60.59 15.36
CA LEU A 16 6.78 60.29 16.04
C LEU A 16 6.79 58.89 16.62
N LEU A 17 5.64 58.34 17.08
CA LEU A 17 5.53 56.97 17.55
C LEU A 17 5.62 55.94 16.40
N ILE A 18 4.99 56.21 15.27
CA ILE A 18 5.05 55.35 14.09
C ILE A 18 6.46 55.36 13.49
N ALA A 19 7.12 56.49 13.41
CA ALA A 19 8.50 56.61 12.97
C ALA A 19 9.49 55.94 13.92
N GLY A 20 9.25 55.96 15.23
CA GLY A 20 10.04 55.27 16.25
C GLY A 20 9.89 53.73 16.16
N VAL A 21 8.68 53.25 15.90
CA VAL A 21 8.42 51.79 15.73
C VAL A 21 9.01 51.27 14.42
N LEU A 22 8.93 52.04 13.34
CA LEU A 22 9.56 51.67 12.06
C LEU A 22 11.10 51.70 12.13
N ALA A 23 11.68 52.62 12.88
CA ALA A 23 13.12 52.67 13.13
C ALA A 23 13.60 51.53 14.04
N ALA A 24 12.79 51.14 15.04
CA ALA A 24 13.09 49.99 15.91
C ALA A 24 12.98 48.65 15.15
N ILE A 25 12.05 48.49 14.20
CA ILE A 25 11.94 47.32 13.35
C ILE A 25 13.11 47.22 12.35
N ALA A 26 13.58 48.36 11.84
CA ALA A 26 14.76 48.42 10.97
C ALA A 26 16.08 48.15 11.72
N ALA A 27 16.15 48.44 13.03
CA ALA A 27 17.36 48.19 13.85
C ALA A 27 17.46 46.72 14.35
N CYS A 28 16.35 45.95 14.34
CA CYS A 28 16.34 44.53 14.67
C CYS A 28 16.58 43.61 13.45
N ALA A 29 16.69 44.16 12.26
CA ALA A 29 17.21 43.44 11.11
C ALA A 29 18.74 43.43 11.19
N THR A 30 19.31 42.54 12.03
CA THR A 30 20.71 42.15 11.86
C THR A 30 20.85 41.68 10.43
N PRO A 31 21.77 42.24 9.62
CA PRO A 31 22.09 41.67 8.34
C PRO A 31 22.56 40.23 8.64
N ARG A 32 21.78 39.26 8.26
CA ARG A 32 22.27 37.88 8.14
C ARG A 32 23.52 38.04 7.27
N ALA A 33 24.70 37.84 7.87
CA ALA A 33 25.90 37.71 7.10
C ALA A 33 25.57 36.72 6.00
N ALA A 34 25.53 37.17 4.76
CA ALA A 34 25.53 36.30 3.61
C ALA A 34 26.84 35.53 3.72
N THR A 35 26.77 34.39 4.32
CA THR A 35 27.82 33.36 4.15
C THR A 35 27.80 33.15 2.65
N LEU A 36 28.80 33.70 1.95
CA LEU A 36 29.08 33.36 0.57
C LEU A 36 29.27 31.83 0.56
N SER A 37 28.16 31.11 0.28
CA SER A 37 28.24 29.68 0.09
C SER A 37 29.13 29.48 -1.13
N MET A 38 30.28 28.85 -0.91
CA MET A 38 31.11 28.45 -2.07
C MET A 38 30.27 27.49 -2.90
N PRO A 39 30.13 27.72 -4.22
CA PRO A 39 29.39 26.80 -5.07
C PRO A 39 29.92 25.39 -4.88
N LEU A 40 28.98 24.42 -4.88
CA LEU A 40 29.28 23.01 -4.67
C LEU A 40 30.17 22.55 -5.83
N ARG A 41 31.49 22.43 -5.57
CA ARG A 41 32.46 22.09 -6.62
C ARG A 41 32.52 20.61 -6.88
N VAL A 42 32.73 20.26 -8.15
CA VAL A 42 32.96 18.88 -8.58
C VAL A 42 34.21 18.34 -7.89
N ASP A 43 34.20 17.08 -7.52
CA ASP A 43 35.33 16.37 -6.93
C ASP A 43 36.29 15.92 -8.03
N TYR A 44 37.39 16.66 -8.19
CA TYR A 44 38.38 16.37 -9.23
C TYR A 44 39.17 15.07 -8.99
N GLU A 45 39.40 14.67 -7.72
CA GLU A 45 40.10 13.46 -7.39
C GLU A 45 39.36 12.21 -7.91
N LEU A 46 38.05 12.24 -7.90
CA LEU A 46 37.24 11.17 -8.48
C LEU A 46 37.28 11.14 -10.01
N LEU A 47 37.44 12.29 -10.67
CA LEU A 47 37.58 12.34 -12.12
C LEU A 47 38.95 11.79 -12.57
N ASP A 48 40.01 12.00 -11.79
CA ASP A 48 41.34 11.46 -12.06
C ASP A 48 41.37 9.93 -11.99
N SER A 49 40.47 9.31 -11.22
CA SER A 49 40.32 7.85 -11.08
C SER A 49 39.26 7.24 -11.99
N LEU A 50 38.69 8.01 -12.94
CA LEU A 50 37.59 7.55 -13.82
C LEU A 50 38.05 6.33 -14.67
N PRO A 51 37.34 5.17 -14.59
CA PRO A 51 37.71 4.00 -15.36
C PRO A 51 37.46 4.21 -16.86
N ALA A 52 38.33 3.64 -17.69
CA ALA A 52 38.19 3.71 -19.14
C ALA A 52 36.99 2.88 -19.66
N GLN A 53 36.64 1.81 -18.94
CA GLN A 53 35.47 1.00 -19.29
C GLN A 53 34.19 1.61 -18.72
N PRO A 54 33.08 1.61 -19.46
CA PRO A 54 31.79 2.03 -18.94
C PRO A 54 31.36 1.19 -17.74
N ILE A 55 30.84 1.87 -16.71
CA ILE A 55 30.24 1.21 -15.56
C ILE A 55 28.85 0.72 -16.00
N ASP A 56 28.62 -0.58 -15.80
CA ASP A 56 27.37 -1.22 -16.18
C ASP A 56 26.26 -0.91 -15.16
N TYR A 57 25.12 -0.47 -15.68
CA TYR A 57 23.98 -0.08 -14.84
C TYR A 57 23.41 -1.27 -14.06
N GLU A 58 23.15 -2.39 -14.74
CA GLU A 58 22.44 -3.53 -14.12
C GLU A 58 23.28 -4.23 -13.04
N SER A 59 24.56 -4.44 -13.28
CA SER A 59 25.42 -5.21 -12.38
C SER A 59 26.14 -4.39 -11.33
N GLN A 60 26.38 -3.09 -11.56
CA GLN A 60 27.20 -2.26 -10.66
C GLN A 60 26.41 -1.11 -10.03
N VAL A 61 25.50 -0.44 -10.76
CA VAL A 61 24.80 0.74 -10.28
C VAL A 61 23.46 0.36 -9.62
N ARG A 62 22.66 -0.45 -10.28
CA ARG A 62 21.34 -0.85 -9.81
C ARG A 62 21.36 -1.45 -8.40
N PRO A 63 22.29 -2.36 -8.00
CA PRO A 63 22.33 -2.87 -6.63
C PRO A 63 22.55 -1.79 -5.56
N ILE A 64 23.35 -0.76 -5.90
CA ILE A 64 23.56 0.39 -5.01
C ILE A 64 22.27 1.21 -4.90
N LEU A 65 21.64 1.51 -6.03
CA LEU A 65 20.37 2.24 -6.03
C LEU A 65 19.29 1.49 -5.25
N GLU A 66 19.15 0.18 -5.45
CA GLU A 66 18.17 -0.67 -4.74
C GLU A 66 18.34 -0.59 -3.23
N SER A 67 19.54 -0.73 -2.74
CA SER A 67 19.81 -0.80 -1.31
C SER A 67 19.92 0.56 -0.60
N ARG A 68 20.15 1.67 -1.33
CA ARG A 68 20.42 2.99 -0.74
C ARG A 68 19.44 4.09 -1.15
N CYS A 69 18.76 3.94 -2.28
CA CYS A 69 17.93 5.00 -2.87
C CYS A 69 16.47 4.55 -3.10
N VAL A 70 16.26 3.37 -3.67
CA VAL A 70 14.92 2.81 -3.95
C VAL A 70 14.14 2.60 -2.66
N VAL A 71 14.79 2.35 -1.55
CA VAL A 71 14.20 2.30 -0.20
C VAL A 71 13.38 3.55 0.18
N CYS A 72 13.54 4.66 -0.57
CA CYS A 72 12.72 5.88 -0.44
C CYS A 72 12.16 6.34 -1.79
N HIS A 73 12.82 6.02 -2.89
CA HIS A 73 12.50 6.46 -4.25
C HIS A 73 11.99 5.30 -5.14
N GLY A 74 11.25 4.35 -4.54
CA GLY A 74 10.74 3.18 -5.25
C GLY A 74 9.39 3.40 -5.93
N CYS A 75 8.51 4.21 -5.34
CA CYS A 75 7.15 4.46 -5.82
C CYS A 75 7.05 5.66 -6.76
N TYR A 76 5.96 5.79 -7.47
CA TYR A 76 5.72 6.95 -8.32
C TYR A 76 5.31 8.21 -7.54
N ASP A 77 4.83 8.07 -6.29
CA ASP A 77 4.62 9.16 -5.34
C ASP A 77 5.85 9.40 -4.43
N ALA A 78 7.00 8.84 -4.77
CA ALA A 78 8.27 9.08 -4.10
C ALA A 78 8.58 10.59 -4.03
N PRO A 79 9.42 11.02 -3.10
CA PRO A 79 9.84 12.43 -3.04
C PRO A 79 10.24 12.96 -4.42
N CYS A 80 9.68 14.10 -4.82
CA CYS A 80 9.86 14.71 -6.15
C CYS A 80 9.39 13.85 -7.33
N GLN A 81 8.53 12.86 -7.12
CA GLN A 81 8.21 11.83 -8.10
C GLN A 81 9.44 11.15 -8.74
N LEU A 82 10.63 11.29 -8.12
CA LEU A 82 11.87 10.71 -8.63
C LEU A 82 11.90 9.21 -8.34
N LYS A 83 11.59 8.41 -9.34
CA LYS A 83 11.51 6.95 -9.23
C LYS A 83 12.83 6.31 -9.67
N LEU A 84 13.63 5.87 -8.71
CA LEU A 84 14.97 5.29 -8.95
C LEU A 84 14.94 3.76 -9.11
N SER A 85 13.77 3.14 -9.09
CA SER A 85 13.60 1.70 -9.27
C SER A 85 13.83 1.21 -10.70
N ALA A 86 13.99 2.11 -11.67
CA ALA A 86 14.30 1.79 -13.06
C ALA A 86 15.11 2.92 -13.69
N TYR A 87 15.92 2.58 -14.70
CA TYR A 87 16.71 3.56 -15.45
C TYR A 87 15.85 4.67 -16.06
N GLU A 88 14.69 4.31 -16.61
CA GLU A 88 13.74 5.26 -17.20
C GLU A 88 13.18 6.25 -16.18
N GLY A 89 13.12 5.89 -14.91
CA GLY A 89 12.74 6.79 -13.83
C GLY A 89 13.80 7.85 -13.55
N ILE A 90 15.08 7.50 -13.67
CA ILE A 90 16.20 8.44 -13.58
C ILE A 90 16.19 9.38 -14.80
N ALA A 91 16.01 8.83 -16.00
CA ALA A 91 15.91 9.60 -17.25
C ALA A 91 14.68 10.52 -17.26
N ARG A 92 13.53 10.07 -16.67
CA ARG A 92 12.36 10.90 -16.46
C ARG A 92 12.69 12.15 -15.63
N GLY A 93 13.47 11.97 -14.56
CA GLY A 93 13.84 13.05 -13.65
C GLY A 93 12.80 13.29 -12.56
N GLY A 94 12.84 14.49 -11.97
CA GLY A 94 12.01 14.91 -10.85
C GLY A 94 10.88 15.87 -11.23
N SER A 95 9.88 15.99 -10.37
CA SER A 95 8.79 16.95 -10.48
C SER A 95 8.50 17.59 -9.12
N LYS A 96 8.06 18.85 -9.11
CA LYS A 96 7.57 19.56 -7.91
C LYS A 96 6.11 19.22 -7.62
N GLU A 97 5.39 18.72 -8.60
CA GLU A 97 3.99 18.32 -8.44
C GLU A 97 3.90 17.07 -7.55
N VAL A 98 2.88 17.04 -6.70
CA VAL A 98 2.57 15.87 -5.90
C VAL A 98 1.55 15.00 -6.63
N VAL A 99 1.78 13.70 -6.65
CA VAL A 99 0.83 12.74 -7.23
C VAL A 99 -0.44 12.70 -6.40
N TYR A 100 -0.29 12.57 -5.11
CA TYR A 100 -1.40 12.43 -4.17
C TYR A 100 -1.73 13.78 -3.53
N ASP A 101 -2.80 14.42 -4.00
CA ASP A 101 -3.32 15.67 -3.46
C ASP A 101 -4.85 15.56 -3.29
N GLY A 102 -5.28 15.28 -2.05
CA GLY A 102 -6.69 15.14 -1.70
C GLY A 102 -7.49 16.46 -1.72
N ALA A 103 -6.82 17.60 -1.91
CA ALA A 103 -7.46 18.91 -2.00
C ALA A 103 -7.55 19.46 -3.44
N ARG A 104 -7.04 18.70 -4.42
CA ARG A 104 -6.99 19.11 -5.83
C ARG A 104 -8.39 19.38 -6.39
N ILE A 105 -8.60 20.58 -6.94
CA ILE A 105 -9.90 21.00 -7.49
C ILE A 105 -10.13 20.39 -8.89
N SER A 106 -9.09 20.39 -9.74
CA SER A 106 -9.15 19.81 -11.09
C SER A 106 -8.26 18.59 -11.15
N ALA A 107 -8.70 17.54 -11.86
CA ALA A 107 -7.89 16.36 -12.06
C ALA A 107 -6.55 16.70 -12.74
N ALA A 108 -5.48 16.05 -12.29
CA ALA A 108 -4.17 16.19 -12.90
C ALA A 108 -3.97 15.19 -14.05
N ASP A 109 -3.06 15.53 -14.95
CA ASP A 109 -2.60 14.58 -15.97
C ASP A 109 -1.82 13.43 -15.32
N PRO A 110 -2.10 12.18 -15.68
CA PRO A 110 -1.35 11.04 -15.18
C PRO A 110 0.14 11.10 -15.53
N THR A 111 0.97 10.63 -14.61
CA THR A 111 2.44 10.62 -14.73
C THR A 111 3.03 9.23 -14.45
N ARG A 112 2.31 8.16 -14.84
CA ARG A 112 2.73 6.77 -14.65
C ARG A 112 3.89 6.43 -15.59
N LEU A 113 5.00 6.05 -15.01
CA LEU A 113 6.18 5.63 -15.76
C LEU A 113 5.85 4.41 -16.64
N PHE A 114 6.36 4.38 -17.86
CA PHE A 114 6.11 3.37 -18.91
C PHE A 114 4.68 3.36 -19.52
N ILE A 115 3.82 4.29 -19.12
CA ILE A 115 2.42 4.33 -19.58
C ILE A 115 2.12 5.71 -20.21
N ASP A 116 2.28 6.80 -19.46
CA ASP A 116 1.77 8.12 -19.83
C ASP A 116 2.76 8.96 -20.66
N ALA A 117 4.01 8.54 -20.74
CA ALA A 117 5.04 9.03 -21.63
C ALA A 117 6.18 8.01 -21.74
N LEU A 118 6.84 7.96 -22.90
CA LEU A 118 7.89 6.96 -23.18
C LEU A 118 9.25 7.59 -23.47
N THR A 119 9.30 8.90 -23.68
CA THR A 119 10.54 9.64 -24.00
C THR A 119 10.80 10.77 -23.01
N THR A 120 12.07 11.15 -22.84
CA THR A 120 12.46 12.30 -22.00
C THR A 120 11.79 13.60 -22.46
N ALA A 121 11.68 13.80 -23.77
CA ALA A 121 11.03 14.99 -24.33
C ALA A 121 9.54 15.10 -23.96
N GLU A 122 8.83 13.98 -23.90
CA GLU A 122 7.44 13.95 -23.43
C GLU A 122 7.35 14.24 -21.93
N TRP A 123 8.26 13.71 -21.14
CA TRP A 123 8.34 14.01 -19.70
C TRP A 123 8.65 15.47 -19.41
N ARG A 124 9.53 16.12 -20.21
CA ARG A 124 9.77 17.56 -20.09
C ARG A 124 8.50 18.39 -20.35
N LYS A 125 7.65 17.98 -21.32
CA LYS A 125 6.33 18.60 -21.56
C LYS A 125 5.36 18.42 -20.39
N LYS A 126 5.50 17.33 -19.61
CA LYS A 126 4.71 17.07 -18.39
C LYS A 126 5.29 17.74 -17.12
N GLY A 127 6.28 18.63 -17.25
CA GLY A 127 6.84 19.41 -16.16
C GLY A 127 7.95 18.70 -15.35
N PHE A 128 8.42 17.53 -15.79
CA PHE A 128 9.58 16.90 -15.15
C PHE A 128 10.87 17.63 -15.55
N HIS A 129 11.73 17.91 -14.57
CA HIS A 129 13.06 18.45 -14.79
C HIS A 129 14.12 17.35 -14.77
N ALA A 130 15.19 17.54 -15.55
CA ALA A 130 16.30 16.59 -15.60
C ALA A 130 17.05 16.54 -14.25
N VAL A 131 17.45 15.34 -13.85
CA VAL A 131 18.36 15.13 -12.71
C VAL A 131 19.75 14.70 -13.17
N LEU A 132 19.90 14.37 -14.45
CA LEU A 132 21.15 14.14 -15.18
C LEU A 132 21.38 15.33 -16.11
N ASP A 133 22.64 15.59 -16.48
CA ASP A 133 22.91 16.52 -17.57
C ASP A 133 22.71 15.81 -18.92
N GLU A 134 21.72 16.27 -19.70
CA GLU A 134 21.35 15.68 -21.00
C GLU A 134 22.21 16.24 -22.16
N ALA A 135 22.95 17.33 -21.97
CA ALA A 135 23.64 18.06 -23.02
C ALA A 135 25.17 17.96 -22.94
N ALA A 136 25.72 17.69 -21.75
CA ALA A 136 27.15 17.72 -21.51
C ALA A 136 27.93 16.63 -22.25
N LYS A 137 29.14 16.99 -22.70
CA LYS A 137 30.00 16.10 -23.49
C LYS A 137 31.20 15.59 -22.69
N ASP A 138 31.67 16.30 -21.69
CA ASP A 138 32.77 15.91 -20.86
C ASP A 138 32.33 15.50 -19.45
N PRO A 139 33.14 14.69 -18.73
CA PRO A 139 32.82 14.16 -17.42
C PRO A 139 32.57 15.24 -16.36
N TYR A 140 33.32 16.35 -16.39
CA TYR A 140 33.17 17.44 -15.45
C TYR A 140 31.79 18.10 -15.60
N GLN A 141 31.40 18.49 -16.83
CA GLN A 141 30.15 19.14 -17.11
C GLN A 141 28.98 18.23 -16.75
N ARG A 142 29.09 16.93 -17.01
CA ARG A 142 28.04 15.94 -16.60
C ARG A 142 27.80 15.90 -15.10
N LEU A 143 28.84 15.97 -14.30
CA LEU A 143 28.72 16.05 -12.85
C LEU A 143 28.18 17.42 -12.41
N ASP A 144 28.72 18.50 -12.95
CA ASP A 144 28.32 19.85 -12.56
C ASP A 144 26.86 20.14 -12.92
N GLY A 145 26.37 19.63 -14.05
CA GLY A 145 24.98 19.75 -14.50
C GLY A 145 24.01 18.69 -13.91
N SER A 146 24.47 17.78 -13.06
CA SER A 146 23.65 16.72 -12.49
C SER A 146 23.15 17.05 -11.09
N VAL A 147 21.83 17.24 -10.93
CA VAL A 147 21.19 17.39 -9.62
C VAL A 147 21.44 16.15 -8.76
N LEU A 148 21.41 14.95 -9.35
CA LEU A 148 21.69 13.69 -8.64
C LEU A 148 23.09 13.69 -8.04
N TYR A 149 24.11 14.06 -8.81
CA TYR A 149 25.48 14.19 -8.30
C TYR A 149 25.56 15.24 -7.18
N ARG A 150 24.98 16.40 -7.40
CA ARG A 150 25.03 17.50 -6.43
C ARG A 150 24.37 17.13 -5.09
N MET A 151 23.29 16.36 -5.11
CA MET A 151 22.66 15.80 -3.89
C MET A 151 23.59 14.83 -3.15
N LEU A 152 24.27 13.93 -3.88
CA LEU A 152 25.24 13.01 -3.29
C LEU A 152 26.44 13.77 -2.71
N ARG A 153 26.95 14.77 -3.43
CA ARG A 153 28.07 15.60 -2.98
C ARG A 153 27.72 16.43 -1.75
N LEU A 154 26.51 17.00 -1.71
CA LEU A 154 26.02 17.75 -0.55
C LEU A 154 26.02 16.89 0.71
N LYS A 155 25.60 15.63 0.60
CA LYS A 155 25.63 14.66 1.71
C LYS A 155 27.04 14.36 2.18
N GLN A 156 28.01 14.21 1.27
CA GLN A 156 29.41 13.96 1.62
C GLN A 156 30.03 15.15 2.36
N LEU A 157 29.69 16.37 1.97
CA LEU A 157 30.22 17.58 2.61
C LEU A 157 29.57 17.88 3.96
N HIS A 158 28.31 17.44 4.15
CA HIS A 158 27.54 17.69 5.36
C HIS A 158 26.96 16.39 5.92
N PRO A 159 27.81 15.45 6.39
CA PRO A 159 27.35 14.20 6.97
C PRO A 159 26.55 14.42 8.25
N GLN A 160 25.61 13.56 8.51
CA GLN A 160 24.87 13.55 9.77
C GLN A 160 25.73 12.96 10.91
N PRO A 161 25.34 13.21 12.19
CA PRO A 161 25.93 12.52 13.33
C PRO A 161 25.77 10.99 13.21
N LEU A 162 26.77 10.25 13.67
CA LEU A 162 26.76 8.78 13.66
C LEU A 162 26.35 8.17 15.01
N THR A 163 25.85 8.97 15.93
CA THR A 163 25.38 8.53 17.26
C THR A 163 24.23 9.40 17.75
N GLY A 164 23.40 8.87 18.62
CA GLY A 164 22.28 9.58 19.20
C GLY A 164 21.11 9.73 18.24
N ARG A 165 20.31 10.75 18.44
CA ARG A 165 19.21 11.15 17.57
C ARG A 165 19.66 12.12 16.48
N LEU A 166 18.88 12.23 15.44
CA LEU A 166 19.07 13.29 14.44
C LEU A 166 18.94 14.69 15.07
N PRO A 167 19.67 15.68 14.56
CA PRO A 167 19.48 17.06 14.97
C PRO A 167 18.02 17.50 14.76
N PRO A 168 17.46 18.35 15.65
CA PRO A 168 16.06 18.80 15.58
C PRO A 168 15.67 19.49 14.25
N GLY A 169 16.64 19.99 13.49
CA GLY A 169 16.42 20.60 12.17
C GLY A 169 16.19 19.61 11.02
N ILE A 170 16.38 18.31 11.25
CA ILE A 170 16.14 17.26 10.23
C ILE A 170 14.78 16.64 10.51
N ASP A 171 13.78 17.07 9.72
CA ASP A 171 12.43 16.53 9.80
C ASP A 171 12.32 15.22 9.02
N VAL A 172 11.99 14.12 9.70
CA VAL A 172 11.71 12.80 9.12
C VAL A 172 10.24 12.40 9.26
N GLY A 173 9.38 13.35 9.65
CA GLY A 173 7.93 13.15 9.77
C GLY A 173 7.28 12.79 8.44
N LEU A 174 6.12 12.15 8.52
CA LEU A 174 5.35 11.72 7.32
C LEU A 174 4.83 12.93 6.52
N ASP A 175 4.50 14.01 7.20
CA ASP A 175 3.94 15.23 6.60
C ASP A 175 5.01 16.22 6.12
N ARG A 176 6.31 15.83 6.17
CA ARG A 176 7.38 16.68 5.69
C ARG A 176 7.20 17.04 4.22
N LYS A 177 7.38 18.30 3.90
CA LYS A 177 7.40 18.76 2.52
C LYS A 177 8.72 18.38 1.86
N ALA A 178 8.66 17.69 0.73
CA ALA A 178 9.83 17.43 -0.09
C ALA A 178 10.26 18.71 -0.80
N SER A 179 11.56 19.02 -0.74
CA SER A 179 12.15 20.08 -1.57
C SER A 179 12.74 19.44 -2.83
N CYS A 180 12.31 19.91 -3.99
CA CYS A 180 12.65 19.35 -5.29
C CYS A 180 13.37 20.39 -6.15
N PRO A 181 14.65 20.73 -5.83
CA PRO A 181 15.38 21.77 -6.55
C PRO A 181 15.67 21.32 -7.97
N THR A 182 15.50 22.23 -8.91
CA THR A 182 16.10 22.15 -10.25
C THR A 182 17.58 22.48 -10.18
N LEU A 183 18.32 22.27 -11.25
CA LEU A 183 19.75 22.66 -11.31
C LEU A 183 19.95 24.16 -11.03
N ALA A 184 19.07 25.01 -11.54
CA ALA A 184 19.16 26.46 -11.35
C ALA A 184 18.89 26.93 -9.91
N GLU A 185 18.14 26.14 -9.13
CA GLU A 185 17.80 26.44 -7.74
C GLU A 185 18.75 25.76 -6.74
N PHE A 186 19.67 24.93 -7.23
CA PHE A 186 20.40 24.03 -6.36
C PHE A 186 21.36 24.73 -5.39
N ASP A 187 22.02 25.79 -5.82
CA ASP A 187 22.99 26.52 -4.96
C ASP A 187 22.30 27.20 -3.79
N ASP A 188 21.12 27.78 -4.02
CA ASP A 188 20.28 28.34 -2.97
C ASP A 188 19.78 27.25 -2.03
N TYR A 189 19.29 26.14 -2.58
CA TYR A 189 18.87 24.97 -1.81
C TYR A 189 19.99 24.43 -0.91
N ALA A 190 21.19 24.24 -1.45
CA ALA A 190 22.32 23.71 -0.69
C ALA A 190 22.74 24.66 0.46
N SER A 191 22.61 25.96 0.24
CA SER A 191 22.87 26.99 1.26
C SER A 191 21.84 26.98 2.38
N GLU A 192 20.56 26.85 2.04
CA GLU A 192 19.45 26.85 3.01
C GLU A 192 19.30 25.50 3.73
N HIS A 193 19.62 24.41 3.05
CA HIS A 193 19.42 23.04 3.51
C HIS A 193 20.67 22.16 3.42
N PRO A 194 21.81 22.52 4.03
CA PRO A 194 23.08 21.80 3.87
C PRO A 194 23.03 20.33 4.33
N GLN A 195 22.14 19.99 5.26
CA GLN A 195 21.97 18.62 5.76
C GLN A 195 20.94 17.78 4.98
N GLN A 196 20.37 18.31 3.89
CA GLN A 196 19.37 17.61 3.08
C GLN A 196 19.93 16.97 1.82
N GLY A 197 21.20 16.62 1.79
CA GLY A 197 21.80 15.77 0.77
C GLY A 197 21.32 14.32 0.85
N MET A 198 21.58 13.52 -0.21
CA MET A 198 21.12 12.13 -0.31
C MET A 198 22.24 11.12 -0.03
N PRO A 199 21.95 10.04 0.71
CA PRO A 199 20.66 9.62 1.30
C PRO A 199 20.20 10.53 2.44
N PHE A 200 18.92 10.98 2.37
CA PHE A 200 18.40 11.94 3.34
C PHE A 200 18.22 11.31 4.72
N ALA A 201 18.78 11.95 5.74
CA ALA A 201 18.66 11.55 7.15
C ALA A 201 19.06 10.09 7.45
N LEU A 202 19.94 9.50 6.63
CA LEU A 202 20.53 8.16 6.77
C LEU A 202 22.05 8.25 6.64
N PRO A 203 22.82 7.25 7.06
CA PRO A 203 24.28 7.29 6.92
C PRO A 203 24.73 7.48 5.48
N ASN A 204 25.93 8.02 5.30
CA ASN A 204 26.55 8.17 3.99
C ASN A 204 26.67 6.82 3.28
N LEU A 205 26.80 6.87 1.96
CA LEU A 205 27.22 5.72 1.15
C LEU A 205 28.63 5.28 1.54
N GLU A 206 28.90 4.00 1.43
CA GLU A 206 30.27 3.50 1.50
C GLU A 206 31.13 4.14 0.38
N PRO A 207 32.42 4.38 0.61
CA PRO A 207 33.29 5.08 -0.35
C PRO A 207 33.22 4.48 -1.76
N GLU A 208 33.26 3.16 -1.87
CA GLU A 208 33.21 2.42 -3.14
C GLU A 208 31.84 2.60 -3.85
N GLN A 209 30.75 2.63 -3.10
CA GLN A 209 29.40 2.87 -3.64
C GLN A 209 29.29 4.30 -4.17
N TYR A 210 29.76 5.27 -3.41
CA TYR A 210 29.78 6.67 -3.83
C TYR A 210 30.63 6.86 -5.09
N GLN A 211 31.82 6.30 -5.12
CA GLN A 211 32.75 6.36 -6.28
C GLN A 211 32.10 5.74 -7.52
N THR A 212 31.49 4.56 -7.40
CA THR A 212 30.83 3.88 -8.51
C THR A 212 29.71 4.74 -9.11
N LEU A 213 28.84 5.33 -8.27
CA LEU A 213 27.77 6.21 -8.74
C LEU A 213 28.31 7.47 -9.42
N VAL A 214 29.33 8.12 -8.84
CA VAL A 214 29.93 9.33 -9.41
C VAL A 214 30.60 9.03 -10.75
N HIS A 215 31.35 7.94 -10.86
CA HIS A 215 31.97 7.52 -12.11
C HIS A 215 30.95 7.20 -13.19
N TRP A 216 29.83 6.49 -12.84
CA TRP A 216 28.74 6.23 -13.76
C TRP A 216 28.10 7.53 -14.29
N LEU A 217 27.85 8.50 -13.40
CA LEU A 217 27.33 9.83 -13.77
C LEU A 217 28.30 10.59 -14.65
N ALA A 218 29.60 10.57 -14.33
CA ALA A 218 30.66 11.21 -15.13
C ALA A 218 30.78 10.61 -16.54
N GLN A 219 30.50 9.31 -16.68
CA GLN A 219 30.44 8.64 -17.99
C GLN A 219 29.15 8.94 -18.78
N GLY A 220 28.23 9.72 -18.24
CA GLY A 220 26.95 10.09 -18.87
C GLY A 220 25.81 9.14 -18.54
N ALA A 221 25.93 8.44 -17.40
CA ALA A 221 24.91 7.52 -16.91
C ALA A 221 24.50 6.49 -17.98
N PRO A 222 25.41 5.69 -18.55
CA PRO A 222 25.08 4.76 -19.63
C PRO A 222 24.08 3.71 -19.17
N ARG A 223 23.14 3.38 -20.05
CA ARG A 223 22.16 2.29 -19.88
C ARG A 223 22.83 0.98 -20.30
N SER A 224 22.54 -0.09 -19.57
CA SER A 224 22.89 -1.44 -20.00
C SER A 224 22.04 -1.90 -21.19
N ALA A 225 22.51 -2.90 -21.92
CA ALA A 225 21.72 -3.52 -22.98
C ALA A 225 20.43 -4.14 -22.39
N ALA A 226 19.35 -4.13 -23.16
CA ALA A 226 18.10 -4.77 -22.75
C ALA A 226 18.32 -6.27 -22.53
N GLU A 227 17.81 -6.78 -21.43
CA GLU A 227 17.80 -8.22 -21.14
C GLU A 227 16.91 -8.95 -22.14
N VAL A 228 17.42 -10.05 -22.68
CA VAL A 228 16.66 -10.94 -23.57
C VAL A 228 15.97 -12.00 -22.72
N LEU A 229 14.67 -12.19 -22.92
CA LEU A 229 13.93 -13.22 -22.22
C LEU A 229 14.47 -14.61 -22.57
N ASP A 230 14.56 -15.45 -21.56
CA ASP A 230 14.83 -16.88 -21.76
C ASP A 230 13.77 -17.51 -22.67
N ALA A 231 14.18 -18.47 -23.50
CA ALA A 231 13.30 -19.11 -24.47
C ALA A 231 12.07 -19.77 -23.81
N SER A 232 12.25 -20.40 -22.64
CA SER A 232 11.16 -21.02 -21.87
C SER A 232 10.15 -20.00 -21.34
N VAL A 233 10.62 -18.83 -20.94
CA VAL A 233 9.76 -17.71 -20.52
C VAL A 233 9.01 -17.12 -21.70
N ALA A 234 9.70 -16.94 -22.84
CA ALA A 234 9.08 -16.43 -24.07
C ALA A 234 7.96 -17.36 -24.59
N GLU A 235 8.11 -18.67 -24.46
CA GLU A 235 7.08 -19.66 -24.80
C GLU A 235 5.85 -19.55 -23.89
N GLN A 236 6.04 -19.39 -22.58
CA GLN A 236 4.94 -19.18 -21.63
C GLN A 236 4.21 -17.86 -21.91
N VAL A 237 4.95 -16.78 -22.16
CA VAL A 237 4.37 -15.50 -22.60
C VAL A 237 3.50 -15.69 -23.83
N ALA A 238 4.01 -16.37 -24.87
CA ALA A 238 3.26 -16.62 -26.11
C ALA A 238 1.97 -17.41 -25.86
N THR A 239 2.03 -18.44 -25.00
CA THR A 239 0.88 -19.27 -24.61
C THR A 239 -0.21 -18.43 -23.94
N TRP A 240 0.15 -17.61 -22.95
CA TRP A 240 -0.80 -16.75 -22.25
C TRP A 240 -1.33 -15.60 -23.12
N GLU A 241 -0.49 -15.00 -23.96
CA GLU A 241 -0.95 -13.98 -24.92
C GLU A 241 -1.90 -14.59 -25.97
N HIS A 242 -1.71 -15.84 -26.37
CA HIS A 242 -2.65 -16.55 -27.26
C HIS A 242 -4.01 -16.73 -26.58
N PHE A 243 -4.04 -17.21 -25.33
CA PHE A 243 -5.27 -17.35 -24.54
C PHE A 243 -6.03 -16.03 -24.38
N LEU A 244 -5.33 -14.96 -24.04
CA LEU A 244 -5.93 -13.64 -23.81
C LEU A 244 -6.41 -12.93 -25.09
N ASN A 245 -5.99 -13.37 -26.26
CA ASN A 245 -6.35 -12.75 -27.54
C ASN A 245 -7.24 -13.66 -28.44
N GLY A 246 -8.05 -14.51 -27.82
CA GLY A 246 -9.04 -15.31 -28.49
C GLY A 246 -10.03 -14.46 -29.31
N GLN A 247 -10.66 -15.08 -30.33
CA GLN A 247 -11.43 -14.36 -31.35
C GLN A 247 -12.95 -14.35 -31.10
N SER A 248 -13.47 -15.33 -30.36
CA SER A 248 -14.90 -15.41 -30.07
C SER A 248 -15.32 -14.31 -29.08
N LEU A 249 -16.58 -13.93 -29.10
CA LEU A 249 -17.13 -12.96 -28.14
C LEU A 249 -16.94 -13.42 -26.69
N LYS A 250 -17.04 -14.73 -26.44
CA LYS A 250 -16.84 -15.35 -25.12
C LYS A 250 -15.40 -15.16 -24.66
N GLU A 251 -14.42 -15.51 -25.47
CA GLU A 251 -12.99 -15.36 -25.16
C GLU A 251 -12.63 -13.88 -24.93
N ARG A 252 -13.11 -12.99 -25.77
CA ARG A 252 -12.85 -11.55 -25.63
C ARG A 252 -13.46 -10.96 -24.36
N LEU A 253 -14.65 -11.41 -23.95
CA LEU A 253 -15.28 -10.95 -22.71
C LEU A 253 -14.51 -11.46 -21.49
N VAL A 254 -14.11 -12.74 -21.50
CA VAL A 254 -13.28 -13.33 -20.43
C VAL A 254 -11.93 -12.61 -20.34
N ALA A 255 -11.25 -12.39 -21.45
CA ALA A 255 -9.97 -11.67 -21.47
C ALA A 255 -10.09 -10.25 -20.92
N ARG A 256 -11.19 -9.54 -21.24
CA ARG A 256 -11.47 -8.21 -20.64
C ARG A 256 -11.68 -8.31 -19.12
N TYR A 257 -12.44 -9.28 -18.65
CA TYR A 257 -12.66 -9.52 -17.21
C TYR A 257 -11.34 -9.78 -16.50
N LEU A 258 -10.52 -10.70 -17.02
CA LEU A 258 -9.20 -11.00 -16.46
C LEU A 258 -8.28 -9.78 -16.45
N TYR A 259 -8.26 -8.99 -17.54
CA TYR A 259 -7.45 -7.78 -17.60
C TYR A 259 -7.86 -6.75 -16.54
N GLU A 260 -9.15 -6.46 -16.41
CA GLU A 260 -9.65 -5.45 -15.46
C GLU A 260 -9.44 -5.87 -14.00
N HIS A 261 -9.18 -7.15 -13.74
CA HIS A 261 -8.88 -7.67 -12.40
C HIS A 261 -7.38 -7.89 -12.14
N LEU A 262 -6.57 -8.14 -13.18
CA LEU A 262 -5.15 -8.50 -13.03
C LEU A 262 -4.17 -7.39 -13.46
N PHE A 263 -4.64 -6.26 -14.02
CA PHE A 263 -3.78 -5.20 -14.56
C PHE A 263 -2.78 -4.63 -13.54
N LEU A 264 -3.11 -4.69 -12.24
CA LEU A 264 -2.27 -4.24 -11.13
C LEU A 264 -1.22 -5.29 -10.73
N GLY A 265 -1.44 -6.57 -11.08
CA GLY A 265 -0.65 -7.69 -10.62
C GLY A 265 0.78 -7.69 -11.14
N SER A 266 1.70 -8.13 -10.28
CA SER A 266 3.03 -8.59 -10.69
C SER A 266 2.93 -10.06 -11.07
N LEU A 267 2.67 -10.32 -12.35
CA LEU A 267 2.44 -11.67 -12.87
C LEU A 267 3.76 -12.43 -12.98
N HIS A 268 3.82 -13.65 -12.53
CA HIS A 268 5.01 -14.49 -12.63
C HIS A 268 4.69 -15.90 -13.08
N PHE A 269 5.63 -16.55 -13.75
CA PHE A 269 5.43 -17.91 -14.23
C PHE A 269 5.96 -18.91 -13.21
N SER A 270 5.17 -19.96 -12.94
CA SER A 270 5.61 -21.08 -12.11
C SER A 270 6.83 -21.79 -12.72
N GLY A 271 7.76 -22.21 -11.86
CA GLY A 271 8.98 -22.88 -12.30
C GLY A 271 10.05 -21.98 -12.95
N GLN A 272 9.83 -20.66 -13.01
CA GLN A 272 10.78 -19.67 -13.47
C GLN A 272 11.46 -18.94 -12.30
N SER A 273 12.37 -18.03 -12.61
CA SER A 273 12.99 -17.18 -11.58
C SER A 273 11.92 -16.47 -10.74
N PRO A 274 11.96 -16.57 -9.41
CA PRO A 274 10.97 -15.93 -8.54
C PRO A 274 11.02 -14.40 -8.60
N ARG A 275 11.95 -13.80 -9.35
CA ARG A 275 12.12 -12.35 -9.53
C ARG A 275 11.78 -11.88 -10.94
N SER A 276 11.32 -12.75 -11.83
CA SER A 276 10.87 -12.41 -13.18
C SER A 276 9.37 -12.13 -13.18
N PHE A 277 9.01 -10.86 -13.26
CA PHE A 277 7.60 -10.42 -13.23
C PHE A 277 7.18 -9.75 -14.53
N PHE A 278 5.87 -9.82 -14.79
CA PHE A 278 5.23 -9.23 -15.96
C PHE A 278 4.01 -8.39 -15.53
N GLN A 279 3.65 -7.45 -16.37
CA GLN A 279 2.41 -6.69 -16.27
C GLN A 279 1.51 -6.99 -17.45
N LEU A 280 0.23 -7.23 -17.19
CA LEU A 280 -0.78 -7.35 -18.23
C LEU A 280 -1.18 -5.96 -18.72
N VAL A 281 -0.92 -5.69 -19.99
CA VAL A 281 -1.16 -4.39 -20.63
C VAL A 281 -1.97 -4.52 -21.91
N ARG A 282 -2.66 -3.45 -22.30
CA ARG A 282 -3.22 -3.31 -23.64
C ARG A 282 -2.18 -2.67 -24.55
N SER A 283 -1.99 -3.22 -25.75
CA SER A 283 -1.03 -2.74 -26.75
C SER A 283 -1.70 -2.57 -28.10
N SER A 284 -1.30 -1.53 -28.84
CA SER A 284 -1.73 -1.36 -30.23
C SER A 284 -1.02 -2.31 -31.21
N THR A 285 0.05 -2.98 -30.75
CA THR A 285 0.83 -3.94 -31.55
C THR A 285 0.53 -5.38 -31.15
N PRO A 286 0.43 -6.31 -32.11
CA PRO A 286 0.12 -7.72 -31.83
C PRO A 286 1.29 -8.47 -31.16
N PRO A 287 1.03 -9.69 -30.64
CA PRO A 287 2.07 -10.61 -30.21
C PRO A 287 3.21 -10.78 -31.21
N GLY A 288 4.44 -10.88 -30.70
CA GLY A 288 5.65 -10.97 -31.52
C GLY A 288 6.23 -9.64 -32.00
N GLN A 289 5.53 -8.53 -31.78
CA GLN A 289 6.05 -7.17 -32.07
C GLN A 289 6.39 -6.43 -30.77
N PRO A 290 7.22 -5.38 -30.82
CA PRO A 290 7.45 -4.51 -29.66
C PRO A 290 6.14 -3.97 -29.09
N ILE A 291 6.01 -3.97 -27.77
CA ILE A 291 4.80 -3.53 -27.08
C ILE A 291 4.70 -1.99 -27.15
N VAL A 292 3.58 -1.50 -27.68
CA VAL A 292 3.22 -0.08 -27.67
C VAL A 292 1.98 0.06 -26.77
N PRO A 293 2.15 0.42 -25.50
CA PRO A 293 1.07 0.40 -24.52
C PRO A 293 0.02 1.47 -24.84
N ILE A 294 -1.24 1.13 -24.60
CA ILE A 294 -2.37 2.05 -24.68
C ILE A 294 -2.62 2.61 -23.28
N ALA A 295 -2.38 3.90 -23.13
CA ALA A 295 -2.61 4.63 -21.88
C ALA A 295 -4.10 4.99 -21.77
N THR A 296 -4.78 4.39 -20.81
CA THR A 296 -6.10 4.85 -20.37
C THR A 296 -6.03 5.24 -18.89
N ARG A 297 -6.89 6.14 -18.48
CA ARG A 297 -6.90 6.61 -17.08
C ARG A 297 -7.23 5.46 -16.12
N ARG A 298 -8.16 4.58 -16.53
CA ARG A 298 -8.59 3.39 -15.79
C ARG A 298 -8.54 2.15 -16.68
N PRO A 299 -8.41 0.92 -16.12
CA PRO A 299 -8.33 -0.30 -16.92
C PRO A 299 -9.57 -0.53 -17.79
N TYR A 300 -10.74 -0.13 -17.33
CA TYR A 300 -11.99 -0.21 -18.11
C TYR A 300 -12.22 0.97 -19.07
N GLY A 301 -11.29 1.93 -19.15
CA GLY A 301 -11.39 3.03 -20.11
C GLY A 301 -11.32 2.57 -21.57
N ASP A 302 -11.94 3.33 -22.47
CA ASP A 302 -11.96 3.03 -23.91
C ASP A 302 -10.52 3.01 -24.48
N PRO A 303 -10.09 1.89 -25.09
CA PRO A 303 -8.79 1.82 -25.74
C PRO A 303 -8.69 2.66 -27.03
N GLY A 304 -9.77 3.19 -27.54
CA GLY A 304 -9.80 4.07 -28.73
C GLY A 304 -9.64 3.36 -30.07
N GLY A 305 -9.49 2.04 -30.10
CA GLY A 305 -9.32 1.26 -31.32
C GLY A 305 -8.98 -0.20 -31.08
N PRO A 306 -8.61 -0.97 -32.11
CA PRO A 306 -8.15 -2.35 -31.97
C PRO A 306 -6.91 -2.44 -31.10
N PHE A 307 -6.85 -3.46 -30.24
CA PHE A 307 -5.74 -3.70 -29.35
C PHE A 307 -5.56 -5.18 -29.06
N PHE A 308 -4.42 -5.49 -28.42
CA PHE A 308 -4.05 -6.83 -27.97
C PHE A 308 -3.66 -6.79 -26.48
N TYR A 309 -3.98 -7.82 -25.73
CA TYR A 309 -3.45 -8.04 -24.41
C TYR A 309 -2.03 -8.61 -24.51
N ARG A 310 -1.11 -8.00 -23.78
CA ARG A 310 0.30 -8.35 -23.82
C ARG A 310 0.89 -8.46 -22.42
N LEU A 311 1.81 -9.39 -22.26
CA LEU A 311 2.59 -9.55 -21.04
C LEU A 311 3.91 -8.79 -21.18
N ARG A 312 3.97 -7.61 -20.63
CA ARG A 312 5.17 -6.77 -20.64
C ARG A 312 6.07 -7.13 -19.46
N PRO A 313 7.36 -7.49 -19.66
CA PRO A 313 8.28 -7.63 -18.56
C PRO A 313 8.22 -6.40 -17.65
N GLN A 314 8.17 -6.60 -16.34
CA GLN A 314 8.14 -5.50 -15.36
C GLN A 314 9.54 -4.91 -15.26
N PRO A 315 9.75 -3.67 -15.72
CA PRO A 315 11.07 -3.08 -15.70
C PRO A 315 11.47 -2.64 -14.30
N GLY A 316 12.73 -2.85 -13.98
CA GLY A 316 13.34 -2.34 -12.76
C GLY A 316 13.10 -3.17 -11.50
N SER A 317 13.34 -2.54 -10.36
CA SER A 317 13.35 -3.17 -9.05
C SER A 317 11.93 -3.42 -8.53
N VAL A 318 11.73 -4.53 -7.86
CA VAL A 318 10.47 -4.88 -7.19
C VAL A 318 10.42 -4.20 -5.83
N VAL A 319 9.44 -3.35 -5.61
CA VAL A 319 9.23 -2.59 -4.37
C VAL A 319 8.05 -3.19 -3.60
N ALA A 320 8.26 -3.54 -2.34
CA ALA A 320 7.25 -4.22 -1.51
C ALA A 320 5.89 -3.49 -1.44
N LYS A 321 5.90 -2.15 -1.47
CA LYS A 321 4.71 -1.30 -1.35
C LYS A 321 3.60 -1.57 -2.36
N ASN A 322 3.95 -1.83 -3.60
CA ASN A 322 3.01 -1.99 -4.73
C ASN A 322 3.17 -3.33 -5.45
N HIS A 323 3.89 -4.25 -4.83
CA HIS A 323 4.08 -5.58 -5.37
C HIS A 323 2.95 -6.49 -4.90
N VAL A 324 2.14 -6.95 -5.84
CA VAL A 324 1.04 -7.89 -5.61
C VAL A 324 1.23 -9.06 -6.59
N PRO A 325 1.93 -10.13 -6.20
CA PRO A 325 2.25 -11.23 -7.10
C PRO A 325 1.02 -12.08 -7.43
N TYR A 326 0.92 -12.50 -8.70
CA TYR A 326 -0.08 -13.43 -9.18
C TYR A 326 0.57 -14.50 -10.07
N GLU A 327 0.34 -15.75 -9.77
CA GLU A 327 0.96 -16.87 -10.49
C GLU A 327 0.24 -17.20 -11.79
N LEU A 328 1.02 -17.31 -12.84
CA LEU A 328 0.64 -17.87 -14.15
C LEU A 328 1.27 -19.25 -14.30
N SER A 329 0.47 -20.32 -14.29
CA SER A 329 0.93 -21.69 -14.46
C SER A 329 0.09 -22.40 -15.50
N PRO A 330 0.55 -23.53 -16.06
CA PRO A 330 -0.28 -24.36 -16.93
C PRO A 330 -1.56 -24.83 -16.24
N ALA A 331 -1.47 -25.23 -14.96
CA ALA A 331 -2.63 -25.62 -14.17
C ALA A 331 -3.62 -24.45 -13.97
N ARG A 332 -3.11 -23.23 -13.79
CA ARG A 332 -3.95 -22.02 -13.71
C ARG A 332 -4.66 -21.75 -15.03
N LEU A 333 -3.98 -21.93 -16.14
CA LEU A 333 -4.58 -21.74 -17.46
C LEU A 333 -5.70 -22.76 -17.72
N GLU A 334 -5.48 -24.03 -17.38
CA GLU A 334 -6.47 -25.10 -17.45
C GLU A 334 -7.67 -24.80 -16.54
N TRP A 335 -7.42 -24.43 -15.30
CA TRP A 335 -8.48 -24.03 -14.36
C TRP A 335 -9.30 -22.84 -14.86
N LEU A 336 -8.68 -21.82 -15.45
CA LEU A 336 -9.42 -20.69 -16.06
C LEU A 336 -10.26 -21.14 -17.24
N HIS A 337 -9.75 -22.11 -18.02
CA HIS A 337 -10.50 -22.70 -19.12
C HIS A 337 -11.75 -23.45 -18.60
N GLU A 338 -11.60 -24.31 -17.60
CA GLU A 338 -12.72 -25.00 -16.94
C GLU A 338 -13.73 -24.00 -16.39
N LEU A 339 -13.25 -22.99 -15.66
CA LEU A 339 -14.09 -22.02 -14.96
C LEU A 339 -14.96 -21.18 -15.90
N PHE A 340 -14.44 -20.77 -17.05
CA PHE A 340 -15.11 -19.84 -17.94
C PHE A 340 -15.59 -20.44 -19.26
N PHE A 341 -15.06 -21.56 -19.71
CA PHE A 341 -15.39 -22.08 -21.05
C PHE A 341 -16.16 -23.39 -21.04
N GLU A 342 -16.04 -24.22 -20.01
CA GLU A 342 -16.83 -25.45 -19.91
C GLU A 342 -18.26 -25.20 -19.44
N THR A 343 -18.53 -24.07 -18.77
CA THR A 343 -19.88 -23.67 -18.40
C THR A 343 -20.67 -23.22 -19.63
N ASP A 344 -21.91 -23.69 -19.77
CA ASP A 344 -22.80 -23.33 -20.88
C ASP A 344 -23.42 -21.95 -20.67
N TYR A 345 -22.98 -20.98 -21.46
CA TYR A 345 -23.57 -19.63 -21.57
C TYR A 345 -23.18 -19.01 -22.90
N ALA A 346 -23.99 -18.04 -23.35
CA ALA A 346 -23.77 -17.35 -24.60
C ALA A 346 -23.46 -15.86 -24.37
N VAL A 347 -22.51 -15.33 -25.13
CA VAL A 347 -22.20 -13.90 -25.19
C VAL A 347 -22.67 -13.37 -26.55
N ALA A 348 -23.77 -12.61 -26.53
CA ALA A 348 -24.39 -12.09 -27.76
C ALA A 348 -23.65 -10.85 -28.31
N ALA A 349 -23.07 -10.03 -27.43
CA ALA A 349 -22.32 -8.84 -27.76
C ALA A 349 -21.31 -8.52 -26.65
N LEU A 350 -20.23 -7.81 -27.00
CA LEU A 350 -19.32 -7.25 -26.00
C LEU A 350 -19.93 -5.99 -25.39
N PRO A 351 -19.73 -5.76 -24.06
CA PRO A 351 -20.17 -4.54 -23.41
C PRO A 351 -19.41 -3.31 -23.97
N SER A 352 -20.13 -2.18 -24.00
CA SER A 352 -19.51 -0.91 -24.41
C SER A 352 -18.46 -0.44 -23.39
N TYR A 353 -17.69 0.58 -23.80
CA TYR A 353 -16.78 1.32 -22.93
C TYR A 353 -17.40 2.62 -22.41
N GLU A 354 -18.71 2.82 -22.62
CA GLU A 354 -19.42 3.96 -22.02
C GLU A 354 -19.32 3.88 -20.49
N PRO A 355 -19.08 5.01 -19.81
CA PRO A 355 -18.79 5.04 -18.38
C PRO A 355 -19.83 4.28 -17.52
N GLU A 356 -21.12 4.44 -17.78
CA GLU A 356 -22.23 3.79 -17.03
C GLU A 356 -22.25 2.26 -17.16
N VAL A 357 -21.64 1.72 -18.22
CA VAL A 357 -21.51 0.27 -18.42
C VAL A 357 -20.16 -0.20 -17.93
N ALA A 358 -19.09 0.45 -18.35
CA ALA A 358 -17.73 -0.01 -18.12
C ALA A 358 -17.31 0.07 -16.66
N SER A 359 -17.81 1.07 -15.90
CA SER A 359 -17.53 1.22 -14.45
C SER A 359 -18.35 0.27 -13.56
N ASN A 360 -19.38 -0.37 -14.11
CA ASN A 360 -20.26 -1.28 -13.37
C ASN A 360 -20.05 -2.73 -13.81
N PRO A 361 -19.29 -3.55 -13.04
CA PRO A 361 -18.97 -4.92 -13.42
C PRO A 361 -20.21 -5.82 -13.55
N PHE A 362 -21.30 -5.49 -12.87
CA PHE A 362 -22.57 -6.25 -12.93
C PHE A 362 -23.31 -6.03 -14.26
N ARG A 363 -23.05 -4.89 -14.92
CA ARG A 363 -23.51 -4.62 -16.30
C ARG A 363 -22.52 -5.10 -17.34
N ALA A 364 -21.25 -4.76 -17.17
CA ALA A 364 -20.21 -5.09 -18.14
C ALA A 364 -20.03 -6.62 -18.31
N PHE A 365 -20.13 -7.37 -17.21
CA PHE A 365 -19.89 -8.82 -17.22
C PHE A 365 -21.13 -9.65 -16.89
N ALA A 366 -22.33 -9.11 -17.09
CA ALA A 366 -23.59 -9.82 -16.84
C ALA A 366 -23.69 -11.16 -17.58
N ALA A 367 -23.09 -11.27 -18.79
CA ALA A 367 -23.09 -12.50 -19.56
C ALA A 367 -22.19 -13.60 -18.98
N LEU A 368 -21.20 -13.27 -18.12
CA LEU A 368 -20.36 -14.27 -17.46
C LEU A 368 -21.09 -14.90 -16.28
N PRO A 369 -21.03 -16.24 -16.09
CA PRO A 369 -21.68 -16.90 -14.96
C PRO A 369 -21.21 -16.32 -13.62
N LEU A 370 -22.13 -16.07 -12.72
CA LEU A 370 -21.85 -15.54 -11.39
C LEU A 370 -20.86 -16.41 -10.61
N ARG A 371 -21.07 -17.73 -10.65
CA ARG A 371 -20.21 -18.71 -9.99
C ARG A 371 -18.77 -18.66 -10.52
N SER A 372 -18.60 -18.45 -11.83
CA SER A 372 -17.26 -18.35 -12.43
C SER A 372 -16.56 -17.06 -11.98
N ARG A 373 -17.28 -15.95 -11.97
CA ARG A 373 -16.73 -14.65 -11.48
C ARG A 373 -16.34 -14.72 -10.00
N TYR A 374 -17.22 -15.25 -9.16
CA TYR A 374 -16.94 -15.35 -7.73
C TYR A 374 -15.82 -16.38 -7.43
N GLY A 375 -15.87 -17.55 -8.09
CA GLY A 375 -14.82 -18.55 -7.96
C GLY A 375 -13.43 -18.01 -8.33
N PHE A 376 -13.35 -17.20 -9.40
CA PHE A 376 -12.12 -16.52 -9.79
C PHE A 376 -11.57 -15.60 -8.69
N LEU A 377 -12.43 -14.82 -8.05
CA LEU A 377 -12.02 -13.93 -6.97
C LEU A 377 -11.62 -14.70 -5.69
N LEU A 378 -12.34 -15.78 -5.37
CA LEU A 378 -12.08 -16.56 -4.16
C LEU A 378 -10.79 -17.36 -4.24
N GLU A 379 -10.45 -17.92 -5.40
CA GLU A 379 -9.25 -18.76 -5.56
C GLU A 379 -7.99 -18.00 -5.11
N ASP A 380 -7.92 -16.70 -5.42
CA ASP A 380 -6.80 -15.83 -5.04
C ASP A 380 -7.27 -14.63 -4.19
N ALA A 381 -8.18 -14.86 -3.24
CA ALA A 381 -8.78 -13.76 -2.47
C ALA A 381 -7.74 -12.84 -1.80
N ARG A 382 -6.62 -13.39 -1.34
CA ARG A 382 -5.51 -12.58 -0.83
C ARG A 382 -5.01 -11.56 -1.86
N PHE A 383 -4.85 -11.95 -3.12
CA PHE A 383 -4.42 -11.04 -4.20
C PHE A 383 -5.39 -9.86 -4.35
N PHE A 384 -6.69 -10.13 -4.38
CA PHE A 384 -7.70 -9.09 -4.53
C PHE A 384 -7.77 -8.18 -3.32
N ILE A 385 -7.72 -8.74 -2.11
CA ILE A 385 -7.71 -7.95 -0.87
C ILE A 385 -6.42 -7.11 -0.76
N GLU A 386 -5.25 -7.66 -1.08
CA GLU A 386 -4.02 -6.87 -1.16
C GLU A 386 -4.11 -5.77 -2.22
N GLY A 387 -4.72 -6.06 -3.36
CA GLY A 387 -4.94 -5.12 -4.44
C GLY A 387 -5.69 -3.88 -3.98
N PHE A 388 -6.76 -4.00 -3.21
CA PHE A 388 -7.49 -2.84 -2.72
C PHE A 388 -6.75 -2.08 -1.61
N ILE A 389 -5.95 -2.77 -0.79
CA ILE A 389 -5.17 -2.15 0.29
C ILE A 389 -3.97 -1.40 -0.27
N LYS A 390 -3.18 -2.04 -1.13
CA LYS A 390 -2.03 -1.43 -1.81
C LYS A 390 -2.50 -0.49 -2.92
N GLY A 391 -3.55 -0.88 -3.65
CA GLY A 391 -4.16 -0.12 -4.74
C GLY A 391 -3.20 0.20 -5.88
N PRO A 392 -3.63 1.01 -6.83
CA PRO A 392 -2.75 1.56 -7.85
C PRO A 392 -1.84 2.66 -7.28
N VAL A 393 -1.91 2.92 -5.97
CA VAL A 393 -1.17 3.99 -5.28
C VAL A 393 -0.26 3.40 -4.20
N CYS A 394 0.88 4.02 -4.01
CA CYS A 394 1.85 3.55 -3.04
C CYS A 394 1.47 3.83 -1.58
N ARG A 395 0.46 4.62 -1.32
CA ARG A 395 0.06 4.95 0.05
C ARG A 395 -1.22 4.27 0.52
N GLY A 396 -2.08 3.80 -0.36
CA GLY A 396 -3.34 3.16 0.00
C GLY A 396 -4.25 3.94 0.97
N GLN A 397 -3.99 5.22 1.15
CA GLN A 397 -4.56 6.04 2.23
C GLN A 397 -6.06 6.15 2.22
N VAL A 398 -6.64 6.17 1.03
CA VAL A 398 -8.08 6.43 0.89
C VAL A 398 -8.89 5.33 1.56
N ALA A 399 -8.54 4.07 1.27
CA ALA A 399 -9.20 2.93 1.87
C ALA A 399 -8.90 2.79 3.37
N LEU A 400 -7.65 3.06 3.77
CA LEU A 400 -7.18 2.79 5.11
C LEU A 400 -7.78 3.69 6.19
N ASN A 401 -8.34 4.84 5.84
CA ASN A 401 -8.97 5.72 6.81
C ASN A 401 -10.26 5.15 7.42
N VAL A 402 -10.85 4.13 6.80
CA VAL A 402 -12.06 3.46 7.24
C VAL A 402 -11.84 2.01 7.68
N ILE A 403 -10.58 1.61 7.83
CA ILE A 403 -10.19 0.26 8.23
C ILE A 403 -9.66 0.31 9.67
N GLU A 404 -10.13 -0.62 10.50
CA GLU A 404 -9.59 -0.81 11.84
C GLU A 404 -8.16 -1.35 11.82
N ASP A 405 -7.44 -1.26 12.94
CA ASP A 405 -6.03 -1.62 13.03
C ASP A 405 -5.79 -3.10 12.69
N ARG A 406 -6.72 -3.96 13.08
CA ARG A 406 -6.70 -5.38 12.70
C ARG A 406 -8.10 -5.93 12.59
N PHE A 407 -8.38 -6.69 11.53
CA PHE A 407 -9.66 -7.38 11.35
C PHE A 407 -9.49 -8.66 10.52
N TRP A 408 -10.46 -9.56 10.62
CA TRP A 408 -10.52 -10.77 9.82
C TRP A 408 -11.45 -10.59 8.62
N ILE A 409 -11.11 -11.25 7.52
CA ILE A 409 -11.96 -11.34 6.34
C ILE A 409 -12.31 -12.80 6.09
N LEU A 410 -13.59 -13.06 5.95
CA LEU A 410 -14.17 -14.33 5.55
C LEU A 410 -15.09 -14.12 4.36
N PHE A 411 -15.41 -15.20 3.65
CA PHE A 411 -16.21 -15.12 2.43
C PHE A 411 -17.43 -16.04 2.55
N PHE A 412 -18.53 -15.65 1.92
CA PHE A 412 -19.66 -16.56 1.75
C PHE A 412 -19.30 -17.65 0.75
N ASP A 413 -19.86 -18.85 0.97
CA ASP A 413 -19.64 -19.98 0.08
C ASP A 413 -20.29 -19.70 -1.28
N PRO A 414 -19.58 -19.91 -2.41
CA PRO A 414 -20.09 -19.63 -3.76
C PRO A 414 -21.30 -20.49 -4.13
N ASP A 415 -21.49 -21.63 -3.46
CA ASP A 415 -22.63 -22.53 -3.66
C ASP A 415 -23.81 -22.22 -2.69
N SER A 416 -23.63 -21.24 -1.79
CA SER A 416 -24.70 -20.82 -0.89
C SER A 416 -25.85 -20.15 -1.67
N PRO A 417 -27.10 -20.27 -1.21
CA PRO A 417 -28.24 -19.61 -1.84
C PRO A 417 -28.11 -18.07 -1.90
N LEU A 418 -27.30 -17.49 -1.02
CA LEU A 418 -27.01 -16.06 -0.99
C LEU A 418 -26.03 -15.61 -2.08
N ALA A 419 -25.10 -16.50 -2.49
CA ALA A 419 -24.06 -16.19 -3.44
C ALA A 419 -24.36 -16.68 -4.87
N SER A 420 -25.24 -17.67 -5.04
CA SER A 420 -25.40 -18.41 -6.31
C SER A 420 -26.58 -17.96 -7.19
N ASN A 421 -27.40 -17.00 -6.77
CA ASN A 421 -28.56 -16.56 -7.52
C ASN A 421 -28.24 -15.52 -8.58
N SER A 422 -27.83 -15.94 -9.78
CA SER A 422 -27.46 -15.06 -10.90
C SER A 422 -28.62 -14.16 -11.36
N SER A 423 -29.84 -14.69 -11.45
CA SER A 423 -31.01 -13.91 -11.90
C SER A 423 -31.37 -12.75 -10.96
N TYR A 424 -31.01 -12.88 -9.70
CA TYR A 424 -31.15 -11.85 -8.69
C TYR A 424 -30.12 -10.72 -8.88
N ILE A 425 -28.83 -11.06 -9.06
CA ILE A 425 -27.77 -10.07 -9.25
C ILE A 425 -27.98 -9.25 -10.52
N ASP A 426 -28.43 -9.88 -11.61
CA ASP A 426 -28.68 -9.18 -12.87
C ASP A 426 -29.81 -8.13 -12.73
N GLN A 427 -30.84 -8.43 -11.91
CA GLN A 427 -31.92 -7.47 -11.59
C GLN A 427 -31.46 -6.30 -10.73
N LEU A 428 -30.37 -6.49 -9.97
CA LEU A 428 -29.84 -5.48 -9.06
C LEU A 428 -28.72 -4.63 -9.68
N ALA A 429 -28.23 -4.98 -10.86
CA ALA A 429 -27.09 -4.31 -11.48
C ALA A 429 -27.19 -2.77 -11.53
N GLU A 430 -28.41 -2.25 -11.64
CA GLU A 430 -28.63 -0.79 -11.61
C GLU A 430 -28.43 -0.17 -10.22
N TYR A 431 -28.64 -0.93 -9.14
CA TYR A 431 -28.47 -0.45 -7.77
C TYR A 431 -27.02 -0.59 -7.28
N LEU A 432 -26.20 -1.39 -7.99
CA LEU A 432 -24.80 -1.63 -7.69
C LEU A 432 -23.84 -0.65 -8.39
N ALA A 433 -24.36 0.45 -8.95
CA ALA A 433 -23.55 1.53 -9.50
C ALA A 433 -22.75 2.25 -8.41
N GLN A 434 -21.55 2.75 -8.75
CA GLN A 434 -20.60 3.34 -7.82
C GLN A 434 -20.17 4.74 -8.26
N PRO A 435 -19.66 5.60 -7.35
CA PRO A 435 -19.26 6.98 -7.66
C PRO A 435 -18.05 7.13 -8.58
N ILE A 436 -17.50 6.04 -9.08
CA ILE A 436 -16.39 5.99 -10.03
C ILE A 436 -16.83 6.19 -11.50
N GLU A 437 -18.13 6.20 -11.75
CA GLU A 437 -18.73 6.42 -13.07
C GLU A 437 -18.38 7.82 -13.62
N MET A 438 -18.32 8.83 -12.74
CA MET A 438 -18.04 10.21 -13.10
C MET A 438 -16.57 10.57 -12.84
N GLU A 439 -15.89 11.10 -13.83
CA GLU A 439 -14.46 11.44 -13.73
C GLU A 439 -14.20 12.63 -12.80
N ASP A 440 -15.01 13.68 -12.87
CA ASP A 440 -14.84 14.94 -12.14
C ASP A 440 -16.15 15.39 -11.51
N ASN A 441 -16.45 14.90 -10.30
CA ASN A 441 -17.68 15.27 -9.62
C ASN A 441 -17.42 16.14 -8.39
N LEU A 442 -17.63 17.43 -8.50
CA LEU A 442 -17.61 18.37 -7.37
C LEU A 442 -18.93 18.42 -6.57
N ARG A 443 -19.97 17.71 -7.00
CA ARG A 443 -21.28 17.68 -6.34
C ARG A 443 -21.34 16.63 -5.23
N LEU A 444 -20.52 16.76 -4.22
CA LEU A 444 -20.31 15.76 -3.16
C LEU A 444 -21.60 15.32 -2.48
N VAL A 445 -22.43 16.27 -2.00
CA VAL A 445 -23.62 15.95 -1.20
C VAL A 445 -24.70 15.27 -2.03
N THR A 446 -24.93 15.73 -3.26
CA THR A 446 -25.96 15.14 -4.14
C THR A 446 -25.51 13.78 -4.67
N SER A 447 -24.22 13.60 -4.94
CA SER A 447 -23.63 12.35 -5.37
C SER A 447 -23.73 11.29 -4.27
N TYR A 448 -23.25 11.59 -3.07
CA TYR A 448 -23.32 10.69 -1.93
C TYR A 448 -24.75 10.24 -1.62
N GLY A 449 -25.71 11.18 -1.52
CA GLY A 449 -27.12 10.86 -1.29
C GLY A 449 -27.76 10.05 -2.43
N HIS A 450 -27.27 10.15 -3.66
CA HIS A 450 -27.72 9.29 -4.76
C HIS A 450 -27.27 7.84 -4.56
N TYR A 451 -25.99 7.61 -4.28
CA TYR A 451 -25.44 6.25 -4.09
C TYR A 451 -25.96 5.59 -2.82
N LEU A 452 -26.20 6.33 -1.74
CA LEU A 452 -26.90 5.82 -0.55
C LEU A 452 -28.30 5.30 -0.87
N LYS A 453 -29.05 6.01 -1.73
CA LYS A 453 -30.39 5.53 -2.15
C LYS A 453 -30.29 4.26 -2.99
N LEU A 454 -29.27 4.12 -3.82
CA LEU A 454 -29.02 2.89 -4.57
C LEU A 454 -28.69 1.75 -3.62
N GLU A 455 -27.83 1.98 -2.63
CA GLU A 455 -27.46 1.00 -1.60
C GLU A 455 -28.70 0.51 -0.83
N ASN A 456 -29.54 1.41 -0.34
CA ASN A 456 -30.76 1.04 0.36
C ASN A 456 -31.72 0.22 -0.52
N ARG A 457 -31.83 0.53 -1.81
CA ARG A 457 -32.63 -0.26 -2.76
C ARG A 457 -32.04 -1.64 -2.99
N TYR A 458 -30.72 -1.73 -3.07
CA TYR A 458 -30.01 -3.00 -3.16
C TYR A 458 -30.28 -3.87 -1.93
N LEU A 459 -30.09 -3.34 -0.71
CA LEU A 459 -30.32 -4.06 0.54
C LEU A 459 -31.78 -4.52 0.68
N GLU A 460 -32.74 -3.69 0.28
CA GLU A 460 -34.17 -4.06 0.28
C GLU A 460 -34.52 -5.17 -0.72
N ALA A 461 -33.91 -5.10 -1.92
CA ALA A 461 -34.14 -6.11 -2.95
C ALA A 461 -33.47 -7.44 -2.56
N ARG A 462 -32.27 -7.37 -1.96
CA ARG A 462 -31.57 -8.52 -1.37
C ARG A 462 -32.40 -9.20 -0.29
N ARG A 463 -33.08 -8.43 0.57
CA ARG A 463 -34.02 -8.95 1.55
C ARG A 463 -35.13 -9.78 0.91
N LYS A 464 -35.74 -9.27 -0.18
CA LYS A 464 -36.83 -9.95 -0.87
C LYS A 464 -36.42 -11.26 -1.54
N ALA A 465 -35.13 -11.33 -1.95
CA ALA A 465 -34.59 -12.51 -2.63
C ALA A 465 -34.01 -13.56 -1.69
N ALA A 466 -33.75 -13.22 -0.44
CA ALA A 466 -33.26 -14.16 0.56
C ALA A 466 -34.39 -15.14 0.96
N HIS A 467 -34.52 -16.24 0.23
CA HIS A 467 -35.50 -17.30 0.50
C HIS A 467 -35.09 -18.26 1.63
N LEU A 468 -34.24 -17.81 2.55
CA LEU A 468 -33.81 -18.62 3.68
C LEU A 468 -34.93 -18.76 4.70
N ALA A 469 -35.19 -19.99 5.17
CA ALA A 469 -36.04 -20.24 6.31
C ALA A 469 -35.32 -19.78 7.59
N LEU A 470 -35.60 -18.57 8.02
CA LEU A 470 -35.02 -17.96 9.21
C LEU A 470 -35.89 -18.22 10.46
N PRO A 471 -35.27 -18.31 11.65
CA PRO A 471 -33.83 -18.27 11.95
C PRO A 471 -33.13 -19.57 11.67
N LEU A 472 -31.80 -19.49 11.40
CA LEU A 472 -30.93 -20.65 11.22
C LEU A 472 -30.22 -21.03 12.54
N PRO A 473 -30.04 -22.32 12.84
CA PRO A 473 -29.08 -22.75 13.86
C PRO A 473 -27.66 -22.29 13.51
N LEU A 474 -26.85 -21.96 14.53
CA LEU A 474 -25.48 -21.41 14.35
C LEU A 474 -24.60 -22.29 13.45
N ASP A 475 -24.64 -23.61 13.63
CA ASP A 475 -23.88 -24.55 12.82
C ASP A 475 -24.25 -24.48 11.32
N ARG A 476 -25.54 -24.31 11.01
CA ARG A 476 -26.03 -24.13 9.64
C ARG A 476 -25.67 -22.76 9.08
N ALA A 477 -25.77 -21.72 9.90
CA ALA A 477 -25.36 -20.37 9.50
C ALA A 477 -23.86 -20.31 9.17
N LEU A 478 -23.01 -20.91 10.01
CA LEU A 478 -21.58 -21.06 9.74
C LEU A 478 -21.32 -21.88 8.46
N GLY A 479 -22.19 -22.82 8.11
CA GLY A 479 -22.13 -23.58 6.86
C GLY A 479 -22.25 -22.71 5.60
N LEU A 480 -22.76 -21.49 5.69
CA LEU A 480 -22.83 -20.53 4.59
C LEU A 480 -21.49 -19.83 4.31
N LEU A 481 -20.53 -19.96 5.22
CA LEU A 481 -19.19 -19.39 5.03
C LEU A 481 -18.28 -20.41 4.32
N TRP A 482 -17.53 -19.91 3.35
CA TRP A 482 -16.58 -20.71 2.58
C TRP A 482 -15.40 -21.15 3.47
N ASN A 483 -15.07 -22.43 3.37
CA ASN A 483 -13.95 -23.02 4.11
C ASN A 483 -12.75 -23.38 3.22
N GLY A 484 -12.72 -22.84 1.99
CA GLY A 484 -11.64 -23.13 1.05
C GLY A 484 -11.64 -24.57 0.51
N GLY A 485 -12.77 -25.29 0.60
CA GLY A 485 -12.77 -26.73 0.31
C GLY A 485 -11.87 -27.52 1.28
N GLY A 486 -11.46 -26.94 2.41
CA GLY A 486 -10.53 -27.52 3.39
C GLY A 486 -9.05 -27.34 3.04
N THR A 487 -8.70 -26.77 1.89
CA THR A 487 -7.32 -26.69 1.40
C THR A 487 -6.88 -25.30 0.96
N ASN A 488 -7.79 -24.48 0.45
CA ASN A 488 -7.45 -23.14 -0.03
C ASN A 488 -7.33 -22.16 1.15
N PRO A 489 -6.11 -21.66 1.47
CA PRO A 489 -5.88 -20.77 2.61
C PRO A 489 -6.48 -19.38 2.42
N ASN A 490 -6.96 -19.05 1.22
CA ASN A 490 -7.64 -17.78 0.95
C ASN A 490 -9.04 -17.69 1.59
N ALA A 491 -9.56 -18.78 2.17
CA ALA A 491 -10.87 -18.78 2.83
C ALA A 491 -10.93 -17.89 4.08
N ALA A 492 -9.80 -17.58 4.66
CA ALA A 492 -9.69 -16.70 5.82
C ALA A 492 -8.45 -15.83 5.69
N LEU A 493 -8.61 -14.54 5.89
CA LEU A 493 -7.52 -13.58 5.82
C LEU A 493 -7.49 -12.71 7.08
N THR A 494 -6.29 -12.29 7.46
CA THR A 494 -6.08 -11.28 8.49
C THR A 494 -5.45 -10.04 7.86
N VAL A 495 -6.06 -8.89 8.09
CA VAL A 495 -5.54 -7.59 7.67
C VAL A 495 -4.96 -6.88 8.88
N TYR A 496 -3.74 -6.38 8.74
CA TYR A 496 -3.07 -5.52 9.71
C TYR A 496 -2.89 -4.14 9.11
N ARG A 497 -3.43 -3.13 9.76
CA ARG A 497 -3.21 -1.75 9.37
C ARG A 497 -1.89 -1.22 9.93
N HIS A 498 -1.20 -0.43 9.14
CA HIS A 498 0.07 0.19 9.51
C HIS A 498 0.03 1.66 9.08
N THR A 499 -0.35 2.55 9.95
CA THR A 499 -0.44 4.00 9.68
C THR A 499 -1.21 4.33 8.38
N ASP A 500 -0.55 4.40 7.22
CA ASP A 500 -1.14 4.65 5.89
C ASP A 500 -0.91 3.48 4.91
N SER A 501 -0.67 2.30 5.43
CA SER A 501 -0.56 1.04 4.70
C SER A 501 -1.24 -0.09 5.47
N ALA A 502 -1.26 -1.27 4.89
CA ALA A 502 -1.66 -2.49 5.57
C ALA A 502 -0.98 -3.70 4.92
N SER A 503 -0.96 -4.81 5.63
CA SER A 503 -0.61 -6.12 5.09
C SER A 503 -1.75 -7.10 5.23
N VAL A 504 -1.77 -8.10 4.35
CA VAL A 504 -2.77 -9.18 4.33
C VAL A 504 -2.06 -10.50 4.43
N ASP A 505 -2.43 -11.30 5.41
CA ASP A 505 -1.92 -12.67 5.53
C ASP A 505 -3.06 -13.69 5.56
N GLN A 506 -2.76 -14.90 5.14
CA GLN A 506 -3.71 -16.02 5.10
C GLN A 506 -3.88 -16.62 6.49
N GLY A 507 -5.12 -16.93 6.84
CA GLY A 507 -5.53 -17.47 8.10
C GLY A 507 -6.08 -16.43 9.08
N LEU A 508 -6.64 -16.90 10.19
CA LEU A 508 -7.12 -16.08 11.31
C LEU A 508 -5.99 -15.96 12.34
N ILE A 509 -5.24 -14.88 12.25
CA ILE A 509 -4.03 -14.65 13.02
C ILE A 509 -4.33 -13.65 14.15
N GLY A 510 -3.69 -13.88 15.29
CA GLY A 510 -3.86 -13.04 16.46
C GLY A 510 -5.12 -13.41 17.26
N GLU A 511 -5.39 -12.63 18.30
CA GLU A 511 -6.63 -12.77 19.06
C GLU A 511 -7.83 -12.28 18.23
N PRO A 512 -9.07 -12.70 18.56
CA PRO A 512 -10.25 -12.20 17.89
C PRO A 512 -10.27 -10.67 17.82
N PRO A 513 -10.44 -10.10 16.62
CA PRO A 513 -10.50 -8.65 16.46
C PRO A 513 -11.84 -8.09 16.95
N GLU A 514 -11.95 -6.77 17.01
CA GLU A 514 -13.22 -6.10 17.35
C GLU A 514 -14.25 -6.32 16.23
N THR A 515 -13.82 -6.20 14.97
CA THR A 515 -14.65 -6.40 13.80
C THR A 515 -14.11 -7.47 12.87
N ALA A 516 -14.97 -8.03 12.03
CA ALA A 516 -14.59 -8.86 10.89
C ALA A 516 -15.52 -8.58 9.71
N TRP A 517 -15.00 -8.79 8.50
CA TRP A 517 -15.75 -8.60 7.27
C TRP A 517 -16.18 -9.94 6.71
N PHE A 518 -17.46 -10.11 6.46
CA PHE A 518 -17.99 -11.24 5.74
C PHE A 518 -18.40 -10.80 4.34
N LEU A 519 -17.64 -11.23 3.33
CA LEU A 519 -17.77 -10.76 1.95
C LEU A 519 -18.52 -11.76 1.08
N ASP A 520 -19.53 -11.28 0.40
CA ASP A 520 -20.15 -11.98 -0.72
C ASP A 520 -19.61 -11.45 -2.06
N TYR A 521 -20.04 -12.05 -3.17
CA TYR A 521 -19.56 -11.65 -4.50
C TYR A 521 -19.86 -10.18 -4.82
N PRO A 522 -21.10 -9.67 -4.63
CA PRO A 522 -21.38 -8.26 -4.94
C PRO A 522 -20.52 -7.28 -4.17
N LEU A 523 -20.24 -7.57 -2.92
CA LEU A 523 -19.44 -6.69 -2.07
C LEU A 523 -17.96 -6.74 -2.46
N LEU A 524 -17.39 -7.92 -2.67
CA LEU A 524 -16.00 -8.09 -3.09
C LEU A 524 -15.73 -7.44 -4.45
N GLU A 525 -16.62 -7.61 -5.41
CA GLU A 525 -16.51 -7.02 -6.75
C GLU A 525 -16.62 -5.48 -6.68
N ARG A 526 -17.54 -4.94 -5.87
CA ARG A 526 -17.67 -3.48 -5.68
C ARG A 526 -16.42 -2.88 -5.04
N ILE A 527 -15.83 -3.54 -4.05
CA ILE A 527 -14.58 -3.08 -3.42
C ILE A 527 -13.46 -3.03 -4.46
N HIS A 528 -13.33 -4.07 -5.30
CA HIS A 528 -12.31 -4.09 -6.36
C HIS A 528 -12.51 -2.93 -7.36
N TYR A 529 -13.74 -2.73 -7.85
CA TYR A 529 -14.00 -1.67 -8.80
C TYR A 529 -13.87 -0.27 -8.20
N LEU A 530 -14.28 -0.10 -6.94
CA LEU A 530 -14.15 1.20 -6.26
C LEU A 530 -12.71 1.61 -6.02
N LEU A 531 -11.88 0.70 -5.51
CA LEU A 531 -10.56 1.03 -4.97
C LEU A 531 -9.40 0.64 -5.88
N VAL A 532 -9.59 -0.33 -6.77
CA VAL A 532 -8.52 -0.82 -7.65
C VAL A 532 -8.75 -0.33 -9.08
N ALA A 533 -9.81 -0.78 -9.75
CA ALA A 533 -10.04 -0.44 -11.14
C ALA A 533 -10.52 1.01 -11.34
N GLY A 534 -11.31 1.54 -10.42
CA GLY A 534 -11.96 2.84 -10.56
C GLY A 534 -11.27 4.00 -9.85
N PHE A 535 -10.47 3.71 -8.83
CA PHE A 535 -9.78 4.77 -8.10
C PHE A 535 -8.71 5.45 -8.94
N ASP A 536 -8.77 6.77 -8.98
CA ASP A 536 -7.82 7.60 -9.70
C ASP A 536 -7.11 8.56 -8.74
N VAL A 537 -5.84 8.28 -8.46
CA VAL A 537 -4.99 9.11 -7.61
C VAL A 537 -4.80 10.54 -8.16
N TYR A 538 -4.96 10.71 -9.47
CA TYR A 538 -4.89 12.01 -10.15
C TYR A 538 -6.25 12.74 -10.19
N GLY A 539 -7.31 12.10 -9.71
CA GLY A 539 -8.66 12.66 -9.64
C GLY A 539 -8.75 13.89 -8.72
N ASN A 540 -9.81 14.65 -8.88
CA ASN A 540 -10.07 15.83 -8.06
C ASN A 540 -10.55 15.47 -6.63
N VAL A 541 -10.71 16.48 -5.78
CA VAL A 541 -11.20 16.32 -4.40
C VAL A 541 -12.57 15.62 -4.34
N GLY A 542 -13.44 15.85 -5.32
CA GLY A 542 -14.75 15.21 -5.40
C GLY A 542 -14.64 13.71 -5.60
N HIS A 543 -13.81 13.26 -6.54
CA HIS A 543 -13.52 11.85 -6.77
C HIS A 543 -12.91 11.19 -5.51
N GLN A 544 -11.87 11.82 -4.94
CA GLN A 544 -11.19 11.34 -3.74
C GLN A 544 -12.15 11.14 -2.58
N LEU A 545 -13.00 12.12 -2.30
CA LEU A 545 -13.90 12.08 -1.16
C LEU A 545 -15.08 11.13 -1.38
N ASN A 546 -15.69 11.12 -2.57
CA ASN A 546 -16.79 10.18 -2.87
C ASN A 546 -16.33 8.72 -2.78
N THR A 547 -15.10 8.41 -3.25
CA THR A 547 -14.55 7.05 -3.13
C THR A 547 -14.40 6.64 -1.66
N ARG A 548 -13.90 7.55 -0.81
CA ARG A 548 -13.74 7.29 0.63
C ARG A 548 -15.07 7.07 1.34
N LEU A 549 -16.04 7.94 1.08
CA LEU A 549 -17.39 7.85 1.66
C LEU A 549 -18.09 6.55 1.25
N HIS A 550 -17.96 6.18 -0.03
CA HIS A 550 -18.58 4.95 -0.50
C HIS A 550 -17.87 3.70 0.03
N MET A 551 -16.55 3.75 0.21
CA MET A 551 -15.82 2.66 0.87
C MET A 551 -16.28 2.49 2.33
N ASP A 552 -16.61 3.58 3.03
CA ASP A 552 -17.16 3.50 4.39
C ASP A 552 -18.51 2.74 4.40
N VAL A 553 -19.37 3.00 3.42
CA VAL A 553 -20.64 2.25 3.23
C VAL A 553 -20.38 0.76 2.99
N LEU A 554 -19.44 0.40 2.10
CA LEU A 554 -19.12 -1.00 1.81
C LEU A 554 -18.50 -1.72 3.03
N ARG A 555 -17.71 -1.00 3.82
CA ARG A 555 -17.18 -1.51 5.09
C ARG A 555 -18.30 -1.83 6.08
N MET A 556 -19.24 -0.89 6.26
CA MET A 556 -20.41 -1.09 7.13
C MET A 556 -21.23 -2.31 6.69
N GLU A 557 -21.46 -2.49 5.38
CA GLU A 557 -22.14 -3.69 4.87
C GLU A 557 -21.37 -4.97 5.23
N ALA A 558 -20.03 -4.98 5.10
CA ALA A 558 -19.20 -6.13 5.44
C ALA A 558 -19.29 -6.49 6.93
N GLU A 559 -19.27 -5.48 7.80
CA GLU A 559 -19.43 -5.60 9.25
C GLU A 559 -20.86 -6.01 9.64
N ASP A 560 -21.85 -5.47 8.96
CA ASP A 560 -23.26 -5.86 9.13
C ASP A 560 -23.49 -7.34 8.81
N HIS A 561 -22.78 -7.89 7.84
CA HIS A 561 -22.85 -9.32 7.58
C HIS A 561 -22.32 -10.16 8.76
N LEU A 562 -21.30 -9.72 9.48
CA LEU A 562 -20.87 -10.33 10.74
C LEU A 562 -21.96 -10.19 11.80
N LEU A 563 -22.50 -8.96 11.97
CA LEU A 563 -23.56 -8.69 12.96
C LEU A 563 -24.78 -9.54 12.74
N ALA A 564 -25.10 -9.89 11.48
CA ALA A 564 -26.23 -10.77 11.15
C ALA A 564 -26.14 -12.15 11.82
N TYR A 565 -24.95 -12.62 12.17
CA TYR A 565 -24.74 -13.87 12.90
C TYR A 565 -25.08 -13.74 14.39
N LEU A 566 -25.05 -12.55 14.97
CA LEU A 566 -25.32 -12.35 16.39
C LEU A 566 -26.83 -12.32 16.70
N PRO A 567 -27.28 -12.71 17.92
CA PRO A 567 -28.64 -12.50 18.36
C PRO A 567 -29.04 -11.02 18.33
N ALA A 568 -30.26 -10.70 17.94
CA ALA A 568 -30.76 -9.33 17.76
C ALA A 568 -30.47 -8.40 18.95
N LYS A 569 -30.69 -8.89 20.17
CA LYS A 569 -30.42 -8.13 21.40
C LYS A 569 -28.97 -7.70 21.56
N VAL A 570 -28.02 -8.57 21.20
CA VAL A 570 -26.59 -8.30 21.30
C VAL A 570 -26.12 -7.47 20.13
N ARG A 571 -26.59 -7.77 18.94
CA ARG A 571 -26.28 -7.09 17.70
C ARG A 571 -26.43 -5.58 17.82
N LYS A 572 -27.59 -5.13 18.29
CA LYS A 572 -27.84 -3.69 18.48
C LYS A 572 -26.81 -3.06 19.44
N THR A 573 -26.49 -3.72 20.53
CA THR A 573 -25.52 -3.20 21.50
C THR A 573 -24.13 -3.10 20.90
N VAL A 574 -23.70 -4.09 20.12
CA VAL A 574 -22.40 -4.10 19.42
C VAL A 574 -22.36 -3.03 18.34
N HIS A 575 -23.38 -2.94 17.51
CA HIS A 575 -23.53 -1.93 16.47
C HIS A 575 -23.47 -0.51 17.05
N ASP A 576 -24.29 -0.23 18.07
CA ASP A 576 -24.31 1.10 18.71
C ASP A 576 -22.97 1.43 19.37
N GLY A 577 -22.25 0.43 19.87
CA GLY A 577 -20.87 0.56 20.37
C GLY A 577 -19.88 0.93 19.27
N TRP A 578 -19.89 0.20 18.17
CA TRP A 578 -18.97 0.44 17.06
C TRP A 578 -19.14 1.82 16.43
N TYR A 579 -20.37 2.29 16.30
CA TYR A 579 -20.68 3.54 15.59
C TYR A 579 -20.99 4.72 16.53
N GLN A 580 -20.52 4.67 17.78
CA GLN A 580 -20.60 5.82 18.69
C GLN A 580 -19.97 7.07 18.08
N GLY A 581 -20.63 8.23 18.27
CA GLY A 581 -20.10 9.51 17.81
C GLY A 581 -20.26 9.76 16.31
N ILE A 582 -20.93 8.89 15.57
CA ILE A 582 -21.39 9.20 14.21
C ILE A 582 -22.62 10.10 14.34
N ARG A 583 -22.74 11.09 13.45
CA ARG A 583 -23.89 12.01 13.44
C ARG A 583 -25.19 11.22 13.34
N SER A 584 -26.10 11.47 14.27
CA SER A 584 -27.46 10.92 14.23
C SER A 584 -28.15 11.32 12.92
N GLY A 585 -28.61 10.34 12.16
CA GLY A 585 -29.24 10.51 10.85
C GLY A 585 -28.45 9.96 9.67
N GLU A 586 -27.12 9.77 9.78
CA GLU A 586 -26.27 9.23 8.70
C GLU A 586 -26.03 7.73 8.85
N ALA A 587 -25.89 7.23 10.08
CA ALA A 587 -25.84 5.79 10.35
C ALA A 587 -27.25 5.15 10.38
N GLU A 588 -28.29 5.91 10.75
CA GLU A 588 -29.67 5.47 10.74
C GLU A 588 -30.24 5.24 9.34
N ASP A 589 -29.68 5.91 8.32
CA ASP A 589 -30.12 5.77 6.93
C ASP A 589 -29.73 4.42 6.28
N ILE A 590 -28.86 3.62 6.93
CA ILE A 590 -28.37 2.33 6.42
C ILE A 590 -28.67 1.17 7.39
N VAL A 591 -29.55 1.33 8.35
CA VAL A 591 -29.88 0.24 9.30
C VAL A 591 -30.52 -0.94 8.57
N PRO A 592 -29.88 -2.11 8.58
CA PRO A 592 -30.44 -3.29 7.93
C PRO A 592 -31.78 -3.70 8.58
N TRP A 593 -32.73 -4.09 7.75
CA TRP A 593 -34.09 -4.53 8.21
C TRP A 593 -34.07 -5.66 9.24
N TRP A 594 -32.99 -6.44 9.27
CA TRP A 594 -32.84 -7.60 10.16
C TRP A 594 -32.23 -7.22 11.51
N MET A 595 -32.00 -5.93 11.78
CA MET A 595 -31.34 -5.50 13.02
C MET A 595 -32.07 -6.00 14.27
N ASP A 596 -33.39 -6.00 14.25
CA ASP A 596 -34.23 -6.41 15.37
C ASP A 596 -34.80 -7.85 15.24
N VAL A 597 -34.31 -8.63 14.27
CA VAL A 597 -34.80 -9.99 13.99
C VAL A 597 -33.71 -11.01 14.25
N ASP A 598 -33.94 -12.03 15.06
CA ASP A 598 -33.02 -13.14 15.21
C ASP A 598 -32.88 -13.93 13.92
N LEU A 599 -31.72 -13.83 13.28
CA LEU A 599 -31.39 -14.58 12.06
C LEU A 599 -30.67 -15.88 12.38
N VAL A 600 -29.92 -15.91 13.48
CA VAL A 600 -29.13 -17.06 13.94
C VAL A 600 -29.48 -17.34 15.40
N THR A 601 -29.62 -18.63 15.72
CA THR A 601 -29.96 -19.14 17.05
C THR A 601 -29.01 -20.25 17.45
N GLY A 602 -29.08 -20.68 18.73
CA GLY A 602 -28.33 -21.83 19.22
C GLY A 602 -27.07 -21.47 19.99
N TYR A 603 -26.86 -20.19 20.30
CA TYR A 603 -25.81 -19.77 21.22
C TYR A 603 -26.00 -20.34 22.61
N GLN A 604 -24.91 -20.77 23.26
CA GLN A 604 -24.90 -21.43 24.56
C GLN A 604 -24.42 -20.53 25.69
N THR A 605 -23.76 -19.41 25.35
CA THR A 605 -23.19 -18.50 26.34
C THR A 605 -23.86 -17.12 26.30
N ASP A 606 -23.61 -16.32 27.31
CA ASP A 606 -24.02 -14.91 27.38
C ASP A 606 -23.06 -13.95 26.64
N GLN A 607 -22.02 -14.51 25.98
CA GLN A 607 -21.03 -13.80 25.16
C GLN A 607 -21.05 -14.32 23.70
N PRO A 608 -22.12 -14.11 22.94
CA PRO A 608 -22.31 -14.74 21.64
C PRO A 608 -21.29 -14.31 20.60
N GLN A 609 -20.70 -13.10 20.68
CA GLN A 609 -19.63 -12.69 19.78
C GLN A 609 -18.37 -13.52 19.98
N GLN A 610 -17.97 -13.75 21.23
CA GLN A 610 -16.81 -14.58 21.53
C GLN A 610 -17.06 -16.04 21.16
N GLU A 611 -18.29 -16.53 21.42
CA GLU A 611 -18.70 -17.87 21.00
C GLU A 611 -18.67 -18.02 19.47
N LEU A 612 -19.16 -17.03 18.71
CA LEU A 612 -19.06 -17.00 17.24
C LEU A 612 -17.61 -17.11 16.78
N TYR A 613 -16.71 -16.30 17.33
CA TYR A 613 -15.29 -16.37 16.95
C TYR A 613 -14.65 -17.73 17.30
N THR A 614 -15.04 -18.33 18.42
CA THR A 614 -14.59 -19.68 18.78
C THR A 614 -15.03 -20.72 17.74
N HIS A 615 -16.28 -20.64 17.29
CA HIS A 615 -16.80 -21.53 16.25
C HIS A 615 -16.16 -21.28 14.90
N LEU A 616 -15.86 -20.02 14.53
CA LEU A 616 -15.13 -19.70 13.31
C LEU A 616 -13.72 -20.28 13.30
N LEU A 617 -12.99 -20.13 14.41
CA LEU A 617 -11.67 -20.73 14.58
C LEU A 617 -11.71 -22.25 14.48
N ALA A 618 -12.72 -22.88 15.10
CA ALA A 618 -12.90 -24.33 15.04
C ALA A 618 -13.24 -24.83 13.60
N ARG A 619 -14.13 -24.09 12.89
CA ARG A 619 -14.56 -24.45 11.53
C ARG A 619 -13.44 -24.32 10.51
N LEU A 620 -12.64 -23.26 10.59
CA LEU A 620 -11.55 -23.03 9.66
C LEU A 620 -10.32 -23.90 10.00
N GLY A 621 -10.27 -24.50 11.19
CA GLY A 621 -9.32 -25.55 11.55
C GLY A 621 -7.89 -25.32 11.09
N PRO A 622 -7.39 -26.08 10.10
CA PRO A 622 -6.00 -25.97 9.61
C PRO A 622 -5.67 -24.61 8.97
N LEU A 623 -6.68 -23.85 8.53
CA LEU A 623 -6.49 -22.51 7.92
C LEU A 623 -6.33 -21.42 8.98
N SER A 624 -6.75 -21.68 10.24
CA SER A 624 -6.54 -20.74 11.33
C SER A 624 -5.12 -20.86 11.88
N LYS A 625 -4.44 -19.72 12.01
CA LYS A 625 -3.09 -19.67 12.58
C LYS A 625 -3.16 -19.21 14.03
N SER A 626 -2.29 -19.78 14.89
CA SER A 626 -2.17 -19.34 16.28
C SER A 626 -1.67 -17.88 16.35
N PRO A 627 -2.18 -17.06 17.28
CA PRO A 627 -1.63 -15.72 17.56
C PRO A 627 -0.20 -15.75 18.12
N ILE A 628 0.22 -16.88 18.65
CA ILE A 628 1.55 -17.08 19.20
C ILE A 628 2.44 -17.62 18.10
N PRO A 629 3.70 -17.19 17.98
CA PRO A 629 4.62 -17.75 17.05
C PRO A 629 4.58 -19.28 17.10
N ARG A 630 3.91 -19.90 16.13
CA ARG A 630 4.01 -21.34 16.02
C ARG A 630 5.39 -21.63 15.51
N PRO A 631 6.06 -22.53 16.19
CA PRO A 631 7.40 -22.91 15.78
C PRO A 631 7.48 -23.43 14.34
N CYS A 632 6.38 -23.52 13.60
CA CYS A 632 6.29 -24.23 12.32
C CYS A 632 5.88 -23.40 11.11
N SER A 633 5.54 -22.11 11.22
CA SER A 633 5.15 -21.34 10.04
C SER A 633 6.38 -21.10 9.14
N GLY A 634 6.29 -21.57 7.91
CA GLY A 634 7.29 -21.38 6.88
C GLY A 634 8.55 -22.24 6.95
N ARG A 635 8.63 -23.21 7.86
CA ARG A 635 9.77 -24.14 7.96
C ARG A 635 9.26 -25.55 8.16
N ASP A 636 10.00 -26.56 7.66
CA ASP A 636 9.64 -27.97 7.77
C ASP A 636 9.25 -28.33 9.22
N CYS A 637 7.98 -28.51 9.43
CA CYS A 637 7.41 -28.85 10.74
C CYS A 637 7.61 -30.30 11.14
N ASP A 638 8.01 -31.14 10.21
CA ASP A 638 8.13 -32.59 10.38
C ASP A 638 9.47 -33.04 11.00
N SER A 639 10.39 -32.09 11.26
CA SER A 639 11.64 -32.47 11.94
C SER A 639 11.45 -32.48 13.46
N GLU A 640 11.56 -33.65 14.07
CA GLU A 640 11.52 -33.85 15.51
C GLU A 640 12.62 -33.11 16.30
N ALA A 641 13.58 -32.48 15.63
CA ALA A 641 14.70 -31.75 16.25
C ALA A 641 14.74 -30.27 15.82
N ARG A 642 13.97 -29.42 16.51
CA ARG A 642 14.12 -27.96 16.34
C ARG A 642 15.41 -27.47 16.98
N PRO A 643 16.12 -26.51 16.34
CA PRO A 643 17.24 -25.86 16.98
C PRO A 643 16.81 -25.25 18.34
N ALA A 644 17.57 -25.53 19.38
CA ALA A 644 17.28 -24.99 20.74
C ALA A 644 17.23 -23.45 20.76
N ALA A 645 17.98 -22.80 19.88
CA ALA A 645 17.97 -21.36 19.69
C ALA A 645 16.61 -20.84 19.23
N LEU A 646 15.98 -21.51 18.24
CA LEU A 646 14.66 -21.14 17.73
C LEU A 646 13.59 -21.33 18.83
N LEU A 647 13.60 -22.46 19.54
CA LEU A 647 12.67 -22.70 20.64
C LEU A 647 12.79 -21.64 21.74
N ARG A 648 14.02 -21.26 22.09
CA ARG A 648 14.28 -20.24 23.10
C ARG A 648 13.74 -18.87 22.67
N ALA A 649 13.98 -18.47 21.43
CA ALA A 649 13.48 -17.21 20.90
C ALA A 649 11.95 -17.20 20.82
N ASP A 650 11.33 -18.27 20.29
CA ASP A 650 9.87 -18.38 20.17
C ASP A 650 9.20 -18.34 21.55
N GLN A 651 9.74 -19.04 22.56
CA GLN A 651 9.23 -18.99 23.94
C GLN A 651 9.34 -17.61 24.57
N ALA A 652 10.42 -16.88 24.27
CA ALA A 652 10.58 -15.51 24.76
C ALA A 652 9.55 -14.58 24.10
N PHE A 653 9.45 -14.60 22.77
CA PHE A 653 8.52 -13.77 22.01
C PHE A 653 7.05 -14.14 22.25
N GLN A 654 6.74 -15.37 22.58
CA GLN A 654 5.41 -15.80 23.00
C GLN A 654 4.85 -14.95 24.14
N LYS A 655 5.70 -14.49 25.05
CA LYS A 655 5.28 -13.63 26.17
C LYS A 655 4.82 -12.26 25.68
N LEU A 656 5.41 -11.73 24.59
CA LEU A 656 5.00 -10.46 24.02
C LEU A 656 3.58 -10.51 23.45
N SER A 657 3.18 -11.63 22.86
CA SER A 657 1.84 -11.76 22.27
C SER A 657 0.70 -11.75 23.29
N HIS A 658 1.02 -11.87 24.59
CA HIS A 658 0.05 -11.76 25.69
C HIS A 658 0.06 -10.40 26.39
N MET A 659 0.92 -9.49 25.95
CA MET A 659 1.01 -8.15 26.53
C MET A 659 -0.17 -7.29 26.14
N ARG A 660 -0.63 -6.47 27.09
CA ARG A 660 -1.74 -5.56 26.95
C ARG A 660 -1.47 -4.25 27.66
N GLY A 661 -2.08 -3.21 27.17
CA GLY A 661 -2.10 -1.92 27.82
C GLY A 661 -1.24 -0.86 27.13
N LYS A 662 -1.22 0.33 27.68
CA LYS A 662 -0.69 1.59 27.13
C LYS A 662 0.79 1.60 26.70
N PHE A 663 1.58 0.58 27.02
CA PHE A 663 2.97 0.49 26.57
C PHE A 663 3.07 0.45 25.03
N VAL A 664 2.02 -0.02 24.34
CA VAL A 664 1.94 -0.06 22.88
C VAL A 664 1.92 1.36 22.27
N GLU A 665 1.44 2.34 23.01
CA GLU A 665 1.43 3.75 22.56
C GLU A 665 2.82 4.29 22.20
N PHE A 666 3.88 3.81 22.86
CA PHE A 666 5.25 4.25 22.61
C PHE A 666 5.95 3.47 21.52
N LEU A 667 5.36 2.38 21.04
CA LEU A 667 5.97 1.46 20.10
C LEU A 667 5.68 1.86 18.64
N PRO A 668 6.54 1.45 17.70
CA PRO A 668 6.22 1.56 16.28
C PRO A 668 5.04 0.66 15.93
N ASP A 669 4.24 1.02 14.94
CA ASP A 669 3.16 0.17 14.44
C ASP A 669 3.74 -1.14 13.86
N VAL A 670 4.87 -1.04 13.15
CA VAL A 670 5.59 -2.21 12.60
C VAL A 670 7.08 -2.13 12.95
N ALA A 671 7.57 -3.08 13.72
CA ALA A 671 9.01 -3.22 13.97
C ALA A 671 9.51 -4.59 13.54
N PHE A 672 10.68 -4.62 12.92
CA PHE A 672 11.37 -5.87 12.59
C PHE A 672 12.45 -6.18 13.63
N VAL A 673 12.55 -7.43 14.02
CA VAL A 673 13.53 -7.90 15.01
C VAL A 673 14.40 -8.98 14.39
N ARG A 674 15.70 -8.78 14.44
CA ARG A 674 16.72 -9.77 14.12
C ARG A 674 17.26 -10.36 15.43
N VAL A 675 17.14 -11.67 15.60
CA VAL A 675 17.77 -12.38 16.71
C VAL A 675 19.07 -13.01 16.20
N VAL A 676 20.18 -12.48 16.69
CA VAL A 676 21.53 -12.87 16.26
C VAL A 676 21.97 -14.13 16.99
N LEU A 677 22.26 -15.20 16.25
CA LEU A 677 22.67 -16.50 16.78
C LEU A 677 24.19 -16.63 16.98
N GLY A 678 24.98 -15.68 16.43
CA GLY A 678 26.45 -15.67 16.53
C GLY A 678 27.18 -16.57 15.54
N GLY A 679 26.45 -17.07 14.54
CA GLY A 679 26.97 -17.84 13.41
C GLY A 679 26.91 -17.03 12.10
N ALA A 680 26.64 -17.73 10.98
CA ALA A 680 26.38 -17.09 9.70
C ALA A 680 25.10 -16.23 9.79
N PRO A 681 25.10 -14.99 9.25
CA PRO A 681 23.96 -14.07 9.35
C PRO A 681 22.65 -14.63 8.76
N GLU A 682 22.75 -15.55 7.82
CA GLU A 682 21.59 -16.22 7.18
C GLU A 682 20.84 -17.17 8.14
N ALA A 683 21.51 -17.59 9.20
CA ALA A 683 20.91 -18.46 10.22
C ALA A 683 20.16 -17.67 11.32
N ASP A 684 20.35 -16.34 11.38
CA ASP A 684 19.68 -15.48 12.35
C ASP A 684 18.15 -15.53 12.14
N LEU A 685 17.40 -15.29 13.21
CA LEU A 685 15.94 -15.38 13.19
C LEU A 685 15.34 -14.00 12.97
N ALA A 686 14.21 -13.98 12.26
CA ALA A 686 13.44 -12.77 11.99
C ALA A 686 12.06 -12.84 12.66
N TYR A 687 11.64 -11.71 13.23
CA TYR A 687 10.29 -11.53 13.78
C TYR A 687 9.76 -10.16 13.38
N THR A 688 8.42 -10.08 13.25
CA THR A 688 7.72 -8.81 13.14
C THR A 688 6.92 -8.58 14.42
N LEU A 689 7.05 -7.39 14.98
CA LEU A 689 6.21 -6.91 16.07
C LEU A 689 5.20 -5.91 15.49
N LEU A 690 3.91 -6.22 15.65
CA LEU A 690 2.80 -5.37 15.24
C LEU A 690 2.10 -4.84 16.49
N SER A 691 2.04 -3.51 16.60
CA SER A 691 1.39 -2.83 17.73
C SER A 691 -0.05 -2.50 17.34
N ASP A 692 -0.99 -3.29 17.87
CA ASP A 692 -2.42 -3.13 17.61
C ASP A 692 -2.99 -2.15 18.66
N LYS A 693 -3.38 -0.95 18.22
CA LYS A 693 -4.02 0.08 19.06
C LYS A 693 -5.50 -0.21 19.18
N SER A 694 -6.05 -0.06 20.39
CA SER A 694 -7.46 -0.27 20.66
C SER A 694 -8.22 1.06 20.76
N TYR A 695 -9.47 1.03 20.33
CA TYR A 695 -10.40 2.19 20.32
C TYR A 695 -11.76 1.77 20.87
N ASP A 696 -12.50 2.71 21.46
CA ASP A 696 -13.86 2.48 21.97
C ASP A 696 -14.90 2.24 20.88
N ASN A 697 -14.59 2.62 19.63
CA ASN A 697 -15.46 2.43 18.49
C ASN A 697 -14.64 2.29 17.20
N VAL A 698 -15.26 1.81 16.14
CA VAL A 698 -14.62 1.72 14.83
C VAL A 698 -14.46 3.11 14.18
N SER A 699 -13.48 3.24 13.31
CA SER A 699 -13.24 4.45 12.55
C SER A 699 -14.39 4.70 11.55
N SER A 700 -14.83 5.95 11.40
CA SER A 700 -15.81 6.35 10.40
C SER A 700 -15.50 7.73 9.85
N MET A 701 -15.80 7.95 8.57
CA MET A 701 -15.67 9.26 7.92
C MET A 701 -16.61 10.31 8.52
N PHE A 702 -17.72 9.90 9.12
CA PHE A 702 -18.72 10.76 9.73
C PHE A 702 -18.60 10.88 11.25
N SER A 703 -17.57 10.29 11.84
CA SER A 703 -17.33 10.40 13.28
C SER A 703 -17.00 11.87 13.66
N GLU A 704 -17.76 12.41 14.62
CA GLU A 704 -17.46 13.70 15.24
C GLU A 704 -16.31 13.62 16.26
N GLN A 705 -16.00 12.41 16.71
CA GLN A 705 -14.94 12.17 17.69
C GLN A 705 -13.57 12.13 17.01
N LYS A 706 -12.60 12.79 17.61
CA LYS A 706 -11.21 12.67 17.16
C LYS A 706 -10.65 11.30 17.53
N PRO A 707 -9.71 10.75 16.77
CA PRO A 707 -9.10 9.45 17.10
C PRO A 707 -8.57 9.38 18.53
N GLY A 708 -7.99 10.45 19.07
CA GLY A 708 -7.52 10.52 20.45
C GLY A 708 -8.63 10.41 21.51
N ASP A 709 -9.83 10.89 21.20
CA ASP A 709 -10.96 10.85 22.13
C ASP A 709 -11.59 9.43 22.23
N ARG A 710 -11.32 8.58 21.24
CA ARG A 710 -11.82 7.20 21.15
C ARG A 710 -10.80 6.17 21.69
N ARG A 711 -9.62 6.62 22.05
CA ARG A 711 -8.48 5.77 22.35
C ARG A 711 -8.68 4.99 23.67
N ASP A 712 -8.74 3.66 23.58
CA ASP A 712 -8.72 2.75 24.73
C ASP A 712 -7.35 2.07 24.86
N ALA A 713 -6.42 2.74 25.53
CA ALA A 713 -5.08 2.20 25.73
C ALA A 713 -5.03 0.91 26.55
N SER A 714 -6.09 0.59 27.30
CA SER A 714 -6.13 -0.65 28.12
C SER A 714 -6.33 -1.90 27.26
N GLY A 715 -6.93 -1.72 26.09
CA GLY A 715 -7.15 -2.79 25.10
C GLY A 715 -6.00 -3.01 24.13
N ASP A 716 -4.93 -2.17 24.16
CA ASP A 716 -3.77 -2.31 23.27
C ASP A 716 -3.17 -3.71 23.33
N ARG A 717 -2.73 -4.22 22.19
CA ARG A 717 -2.21 -5.57 22.03
C ARG A 717 -0.92 -5.57 21.23
N GLN A 718 -0.16 -6.65 21.39
CA GLN A 718 1.02 -6.90 20.57
C GLN A 718 0.83 -8.20 19.79
N THR A 719 0.89 -8.11 18.47
CA THR A 719 0.96 -9.30 17.61
C THR A 719 2.42 -9.57 17.24
N VAL A 720 2.85 -10.81 17.36
CA VAL A 720 4.21 -11.24 17.01
C VAL A 720 4.12 -12.28 15.91
N LEU A 721 4.82 -12.03 14.80
CA LEU A 721 4.91 -12.95 13.68
C LEU A 721 6.35 -13.49 13.57
N PRO A 722 6.56 -14.81 13.40
CA PRO A 722 7.89 -15.42 13.25
C PRO A 722 8.39 -15.35 11.79
N TRP A 723 8.04 -14.30 11.07
CA TRP A 723 8.50 -13.94 9.72
C TRP A 723 8.41 -12.43 9.55
N LEU A 724 8.98 -11.91 8.46
CA LEU A 724 8.87 -10.51 8.12
C LEU A 724 7.56 -10.22 7.38
N GLU A 725 6.73 -9.34 7.96
CA GLU A 725 5.46 -8.92 7.39
C GLU A 725 5.39 -7.39 7.31
N GLY A 726 4.92 -6.90 6.16
CA GLY A 726 4.78 -5.48 5.90
C GLY A 726 5.89 -4.89 5.02
N SER A 727 5.54 -3.82 4.31
CA SER A 727 6.44 -3.13 3.37
C SER A 727 7.11 -1.89 3.96
N TYR A 728 6.71 -1.48 5.17
CA TYR A 728 7.13 -0.23 5.82
C TYR A 728 7.56 -0.48 7.26
N PRO A 729 8.75 -1.03 7.50
CA PRO A 729 9.24 -1.10 8.87
C PRO A 729 9.48 0.32 9.41
N GLU A 730 8.87 0.61 10.54
CA GLU A 730 9.08 1.89 11.22
C GLU A 730 10.33 1.87 12.09
N PHE A 731 10.78 0.68 12.49
CA PHE A 731 11.98 0.53 13.30
C PHE A 731 12.59 -0.87 13.23
N PHE A 732 13.91 -0.97 13.42
CA PHE A 732 14.64 -2.23 13.50
C PHE A 732 15.20 -2.44 14.89
N PHE A 733 15.09 -3.67 15.38
CA PHE A 733 15.77 -4.15 16.58
C PHE A 733 16.74 -5.28 16.23
N VAL A 734 17.92 -5.26 16.86
CA VAL A 734 18.94 -6.31 16.72
C VAL A 734 19.26 -6.83 18.12
N VAL A 735 19.00 -8.12 18.36
CA VAL A 735 19.00 -8.73 19.69
C VAL A 735 19.88 -9.98 19.65
N PRO A 736 20.98 -10.04 20.41
CA PRO A 736 21.69 -11.31 20.59
C PRO A 736 20.78 -12.36 21.23
N LEU A 737 20.86 -13.63 20.79
CA LEU A 737 20.06 -14.71 21.39
C LEU A 737 20.23 -14.80 22.92
N SER A 738 21.44 -14.50 23.42
CA SER A 738 21.72 -14.47 24.86
C SER A 738 20.93 -13.41 25.63
N GLU A 739 20.40 -12.39 24.93
CA GLU A 739 19.68 -11.25 25.52
C GLU A 739 18.17 -11.24 25.19
N VAL A 740 17.66 -12.25 24.52
CA VAL A 740 16.27 -12.26 24.04
C VAL A 740 15.27 -12.14 25.21
N GLU A 741 15.52 -12.80 26.33
CA GLU A 741 14.67 -12.69 27.51
C GLU A 741 14.78 -11.29 28.17
N SER A 742 15.97 -10.69 28.14
CA SER A 742 16.17 -9.31 28.62
C SER A 742 15.47 -8.30 27.72
N PHE A 743 15.48 -8.53 26.41
CA PHE A 743 14.73 -7.74 25.44
C PHE A 743 13.24 -7.77 25.78
N VAL A 744 12.66 -8.96 25.93
CA VAL A 744 11.23 -9.15 26.24
C VAL A 744 10.87 -8.51 27.59
N ALA A 745 11.67 -8.75 28.65
CA ALA A 745 11.39 -8.19 29.96
C ALA A 745 11.48 -6.66 30.00
N ARG A 746 12.41 -6.07 29.23
CA ARG A 746 12.52 -4.61 29.12
C ARG A 746 11.41 -4.01 28.26
N TYR A 747 10.97 -4.71 27.23
CA TYR A 747 9.85 -4.32 26.38
C TYR A 747 8.55 -4.28 27.22
N ASP A 748 8.29 -5.33 28.00
CA ASP A 748 7.15 -5.40 28.92
C ASP A 748 7.21 -4.32 30.03
N GLY A 749 8.40 -3.95 30.45
CA GLY A 749 8.63 -2.92 31.46
C GLY A 749 8.53 -1.49 30.99
N ILE A 750 8.22 -1.21 29.72
CA ILE A 750 8.07 0.15 29.19
C ILE A 750 6.80 0.78 29.76
N GLN A 751 6.96 1.85 30.55
CA GLN A 751 5.84 2.60 31.13
C GLN A 751 5.81 4.06 30.72
N ASN A 752 6.91 4.58 30.18
CA ASN A 752 7.06 5.98 29.82
C ASN A 752 8.09 6.14 28.69
N ARG A 753 8.23 7.36 28.19
CA ARG A 753 9.14 7.69 27.09
C ARG A 753 10.61 7.39 27.40
N ASP A 754 11.03 7.63 28.65
CA ASP A 754 12.42 7.41 29.06
C ASP A 754 12.76 5.91 29.08
N ASP A 755 11.82 5.04 29.49
CA ASP A 755 12.00 3.59 29.42
C ASP A 755 12.18 3.14 27.97
N TYR A 756 11.33 3.67 27.08
CA TYR A 756 11.40 3.38 25.66
C TYR A 756 12.73 3.87 25.04
N GLU A 757 13.20 5.06 25.41
CA GLU A 757 14.47 5.56 24.92
C GLU A 757 15.68 4.73 25.40
N ARG A 758 15.64 4.26 26.66
CA ARG A 758 16.68 3.33 27.17
C ARG A 758 16.63 1.98 26.46
N PHE A 759 15.44 1.51 26.15
CA PHE A 759 15.23 0.28 25.41
C PHE A 759 15.79 0.39 23.99
N THR A 760 15.41 1.44 23.25
CA THR A 760 15.89 1.67 21.87
C THR A 760 17.39 1.97 21.82
N ALA A 761 17.96 2.63 22.81
CA ALA A 761 19.40 2.86 22.89
C ALA A 761 20.21 1.55 22.98
N ARG A 762 19.62 0.46 23.53
CA ARG A 762 20.28 -0.84 23.67
C ARG A 762 20.11 -1.74 22.45
N PHE A 763 18.88 -1.85 21.95
CA PHE A 763 18.50 -2.86 20.95
C PHE A 763 18.12 -2.26 19.60
N GLY A 764 17.88 -0.95 19.55
CA GLY A 764 17.38 -0.27 18.37
C GLY A 764 18.48 0.12 17.37
N VAL A 765 18.13 0.13 16.11
CA VAL A 765 18.98 0.63 15.04
C VAL A 765 18.47 2.01 14.61
N ARG A 766 19.07 3.07 15.16
CA ARG A 766 18.68 4.46 14.83
C ARG A 766 19.19 4.85 13.44
N ARG A 767 18.58 5.86 12.82
CA ARG A 767 19.04 6.47 11.56
C ARG A 767 20.50 6.94 11.61
N THR A 768 21.02 7.25 12.78
CA THR A 768 22.41 7.65 13.03
C THR A 768 23.34 6.49 13.31
N ASN A 769 22.84 5.25 13.40
CA ASN A 769 23.68 4.10 13.70
C ASN A 769 24.62 3.80 12.49
N PRO A 770 25.93 3.70 12.68
CA PRO A 770 26.85 3.32 11.60
C PRO A 770 26.50 2.00 10.91
N ALA A 771 25.90 1.04 11.63
CA ALA A 771 25.47 -0.25 11.10
C ALA A 771 24.04 -0.23 10.50
N PHE A 772 23.43 0.95 10.28
CA PHE A 772 22.06 1.07 9.76
C PHE A 772 21.88 0.33 8.44
N TRP A 773 22.76 0.58 7.48
CA TRP A 773 22.69 -0.06 6.17
C TRP A 773 22.91 -1.57 6.24
N GLN A 774 23.80 -2.03 7.11
CA GLN A 774 24.00 -3.47 7.32
C GLN A 774 22.73 -4.14 7.87
N ALA A 775 22.02 -3.49 8.78
CA ALA A 775 20.75 -4.00 9.29
C ALA A 775 19.67 -3.99 8.20
N ALA A 776 19.52 -2.89 7.47
CA ALA A 776 18.54 -2.76 6.38
C ALA A 776 18.77 -3.81 5.28
N ASP A 777 20.03 -4.01 4.88
CA ASP A 777 20.41 -5.02 3.88
C ASP A 777 20.09 -6.43 4.37
N TRP A 778 20.34 -6.72 5.66
CA TRP A 778 19.97 -8.02 6.23
C TRP A 778 18.48 -8.29 6.20
N PHE A 779 17.64 -7.31 6.60
CA PHE A 779 16.18 -7.46 6.59
C PHE A 779 15.64 -7.62 5.16
N ASN A 780 16.13 -6.86 4.20
CA ASN A 780 15.76 -7.05 2.79
C ASN A 780 16.15 -8.44 2.27
N ALA A 781 17.37 -8.90 2.56
CA ALA A 781 17.83 -10.23 2.16
C ALA A 781 17.04 -11.34 2.87
N GLN A 782 16.68 -11.17 4.14
CA GLN A 782 15.87 -12.12 4.89
C GLN A 782 14.45 -12.22 4.33
N ALA A 783 13.79 -11.09 4.04
CA ALA A 783 12.47 -11.07 3.40
C ALA A 783 12.49 -11.83 2.07
N LEU A 784 13.52 -11.65 1.24
CA LEU A 784 13.69 -12.38 -0.01
C LEU A 784 13.90 -13.88 0.21
N ARG A 785 14.60 -14.31 1.25
CA ARG A 785 14.79 -15.74 1.58
C ARG A 785 13.48 -16.38 2.05
N GLU A 786 12.71 -15.67 2.89
CA GLU A 786 11.46 -16.17 3.43
C GLU A 786 10.35 -16.22 2.38
N GLN A 787 10.27 -15.20 1.55
CA GLN A 787 9.18 -15.01 0.60
C GLN A 787 9.69 -14.54 -0.78
N PRO A 788 10.42 -15.37 -1.53
CA PRO A 788 11.14 -14.96 -2.74
C PRO A 788 10.27 -14.36 -3.85
N VAL A 789 9.01 -14.77 -3.95
CA VAL A 789 8.04 -14.22 -4.90
C VAL A 789 7.37 -12.96 -4.37
N ARG A 790 7.09 -12.90 -3.07
CA ARG A 790 6.29 -11.82 -2.46
C ARG A 790 7.12 -10.65 -1.97
N ALA A 791 8.36 -10.89 -1.57
CA ALA A 791 9.21 -9.85 -1.06
C ALA A 791 9.61 -8.84 -2.14
N GLY A 792 9.66 -7.59 -1.74
CA GLY A 792 10.22 -6.49 -2.51
C GLY A 792 11.10 -5.64 -1.62
N ILE A 793 11.75 -4.63 -2.20
CA ILE A 793 12.56 -3.66 -1.46
C ILE A 793 11.64 -2.94 -0.46
N LEU A 794 12.04 -2.96 0.81
CA LEU A 794 11.33 -2.31 1.91
C LEU A 794 11.40 -0.79 1.76
N ASP A 795 10.33 -0.10 2.15
CA ASP A 795 10.31 1.37 2.14
C ASP A 795 10.67 1.93 3.51
N LEU A 796 11.70 2.77 3.55
CA LEU A 796 12.23 3.40 4.76
C LEU A 796 11.78 4.86 4.94
N ASN A 797 10.84 5.36 4.12
CA ASN A 797 10.32 6.72 4.28
C ASN A 797 9.68 6.96 5.65
N ARG A 798 9.16 5.90 6.26
CA ARG A 798 8.50 5.92 7.57
C ARG A 798 9.39 5.50 8.72
N TYR A 799 10.62 5.14 8.44
CA TYR A 799 11.56 4.76 9.48
C TYR A 799 11.73 5.91 10.47
N GLN A 800 11.42 5.66 11.72
CA GLN A 800 11.35 6.70 12.75
C GLN A 800 12.73 7.01 13.34
N ASP A 801 12.90 8.22 13.84
CA ASP A 801 14.09 8.62 14.61
C ASP A 801 13.81 8.44 16.11
N ARG A 802 13.84 7.18 16.57
CA ARG A 802 13.50 6.81 17.94
C ARG A 802 14.73 6.61 18.83
#